data_d0abe11d7434c16d07042b224df32c5a
#
_entry.id   d0abe11d7434c16d07042b224df32c5a
#
_cell.length_a   1.000
_cell.length_b   1.000
_cell.length_c   1.000
_cell.angle_alpha   90.00
_cell.angle_beta   90.00
_cell.angle_gamma   90.00
#
_symmetry.space_group_name_H-M   'P 1'
#
loop_
_entity.id
_entity.type
_entity.pdbx_description
1 polymer ?
#
loop_
_entity_poly.entity_id
_entity_poly.type
_entity_poly.pdbx_seq_one_letter_code
_entity_poly.pdbx_strand_id
1 'polypeptide(L)'
;MKALIQSYPPLGQVSVVQTGSQSLIVVLEVSADQEHDPWEASLWMSVDEEEWHEVILARSEDDLKPQMLQKQFATRKFLYFSCRICLRKCAKFTIKFRSSSEQAWRWAHDEGLDDGSILLNSPGFTSDRLQIPDLNDEWEVTSKISQSPGTRLWSLQCPIKGSTGNDSSVRNVDVGTPWGSFLRWFALVRHQPAWLGPRQGSSRFIVDQDAILCCFLSQEGQTMAMLAVSGTGNTSATFSSNDKNTVCVHARNDSSSAGTVTILVSAGPKFDNTVASVMYEARKLLSPYTVLNVDLDTFGGLRTRTTARWEAEWYDGLGFCTWNSLGEQLSEKKLLEAMRTLAQHKLHITNLIIDDNWQSLDRVGNDQNQAQYRWLEFEADRVAFPSGLKSIVENILALHPDIRHVLVWHALLGYWGGISPNGTIAARFETSIVAQSKKDQPALTIVAQKDVARFYDEFYAFLVESGIDGVKTDVQVMLDFLAAAPDRRQLISTYLDEWQKASQKHFGDKTISCMSQFPQALFHSQPTGFHQKRVVRNSDDYFPNEPNSHAWHIWANAHNAIFMRYLDVVPDWDMFQSTHDHSEFHAAARCISGGPIYITDVPGEHDLALVKQMTALTTSGRTIILRPSYLGSSIHHYEDLGDGLLLKIGSFHGASQAGTGILGVFNVSTRRLNELLPLAYFPGVLSSIDYVVRAHTTGKVSDPVSTETPASLTVVSLDVQQYEILCAFPVTPFEGRKYVNGHAGFVGLTAKLTGCAALTAVTIFQSRTGRVDLACSLRALGILGVFVSTLPSMNIADDFMVTGKDVPVPLETVRRSETDPRVLEIDVERAWNLMNLAICSLQRDEVAVKCSVTV
;
A
#
# COMPACT_ATOMS: atom_id res chain seq x y z
N MET A 1 11.22 23.98 -27.24
CA MET A 1 11.04 22.83 -26.28
C MET A 1 10.77 21.58 -27.10
N LYS A 2 11.23 20.42 -26.66
CA LYS A 2 10.84 19.16 -27.30
C LYS A 2 9.34 18.93 -27.06
N ALA A 3 8.60 18.46 -28.07
CA ALA A 3 7.23 17.98 -27.88
C ALA A 3 7.28 16.70 -27.06
N LEU A 4 6.39 16.56 -26.08
CA LEU A 4 6.21 15.32 -25.31
C LEU A 4 5.01 14.56 -25.88
N ILE A 5 5.17 13.25 -26.07
CA ILE A 5 4.16 12.37 -26.67
C ILE A 5 3.68 11.35 -25.64
N GLN A 6 2.39 11.07 -25.67
CA GLN A 6 1.72 10.04 -24.86
C GLN A 6 0.64 9.36 -25.67
N SER A 7 0.28 8.17 -25.27
CA SER A 7 -0.84 7.44 -25.87
C SER A 7 -1.65 6.66 -24.85
N TYR A 8 -2.85 6.31 -25.22
CA TYR A 8 -3.63 5.27 -24.58
C TYR A 8 -4.22 4.36 -25.67
N PRO A 9 -3.94 3.05 -25.64
CA PRO A 9 -3.01 2.35 -24.74
C PRO A 9 -1.60 2.93 -24.75
N PRO A 10 -0.83 2.80 -23.62
CA PRO A 10 0.46 3.46 -23.49
C PRO A 10 1.58 2.81 -24.32
N LEU A 11 2.51 3.62 -24.79
CA LEU A 11 3.80 3.19 -25.33
C LEU A 11 4.67 2.56 -24.23
N GLY A 12 5.56 1.63 -24.62
CA GLY A 12 6.48 0.94 -23.71
C GLY A 12 5.84 -0.12 -22.80
N GLN A 13 4.51 -0.28 -22.84
CA GLN A 13 3.77 -1.21 -21.98
C GLN A 13 3.05 -2.29 -22.78
N VAL A 14 2.66 -3.35 -22.06
CA VAL A 14 1.76 -4.39 -22.57
C VAL A 14 0.37 -4.16 -21.97
N SER A 15 -0.57 -3.71 -22.79
CA SER A 15 -1.96 -3.50 -22.41
C SER A 15 -2.80 -4.73 -22.72
N VAL A 16 -3.43 -5.31 -21.69
CA VAL A 16 -4.34 -6.46 -21.88
C VAL A 16 -5.77 -5.93 -21.92
N VAL A 17 -6.45 -6.11 -23.07
CA VAL A 17 -7.81 -5.61 -23.32
C VAL A 17 -8.82 -6.75 -23.45
N GLN A 18 -10.11 -6.44 -23.17
CA GLN A 18 -11.19 -7.43 -23.17
C GLN A 18 -12.01 -7.43 -24.48
N THR A 19 -11.85 -6.40 -25.31
CA THR A 19 -12.60 -6.24 -26.56
C THR A 19 -11.65 -6.05 -27.73
N GLY A 20 -11.98 -6.61 -28.88
CA GLY A 20 -11.17 -6.50 -30.12
C GLY A 20 -11.24 -5.13 -30.81
N SER A 21 -12.16 -4.25 -30.41
CA SER A 21 -12.22 -2.87 -30.93
C SER A 21 -11.71 -1.92 -29.88
N GLN A 22 -10.61 -1.21 -30.19
CA GLN A 22 -9.95 -0.29 -29.29
C GLN A 22 -9.86 1.11 -29.89
N SER A 23 -10.13 2.14 -29.10
CA SER A 23 -9.79 3.51 -29.44
C SER A 23 -8.35 3.79 -29.00
N LEU A 24 -7.50 4.21 -29.92
CA LEU A 24 -6.14 4.64 -29.59
C LEU A 24 -6.11 6.16 -29.65
N ILE A 25 -5.67 6.77 -28.55
CA ILE A 25 -5.60 8.22 -28.38
C ILE A 25 -4.13 8.60 -28.19
N VAL A 26 -3.71 9.63 -28.91
CA VAL A 26 -2.36 10.21 -28.82
C VAL A 26 -2.48 11.66 -28.39
N VAL A 27 -1.66 12.05 -27.44
CA VAL A 27 -1.56 13.42 -26.95
C VAL A 27 -0.15 13.93 -27.20
N LEU A 28 -0.05 15.07 -27.89
CA LEU A 28 1.19 15.82 -28.02
C LEU A 28 1.12 17.06 -27.10
N GLU A 29 2.05 17.17 -26.16
CA GLU A 29 2.28 18.41 -25.41
C GLU A 29 3.28 19.26 -26.18
N VAL A 30 2.84 20.44 -26.62
CA VAL A 30 3.62 21.38 -27.40
C VAL A 30 3.75 22.72 -26.68
N SER A 31 4.70 23.56 -27.08
CA SER A 31 4.75 24.94 -26.60
C SER A 31 3.56 25.79 -27.15
N ALA A 32 3.10 26.74 -26.35
CA ALA A 32 1.89 27.55 -26.71
C ALA A 32 2.03 28.31 -28.03
N ASP A 33 3.23 28.73 -28.43
CA ASP A 33 3.53 29.32 -29.70
C ASP A 33 3.38 28.39 -30.92
N GLN A 34 3.39 27.08 -30.68
CA GLN A 34 3.27 26.01 -31.66
C GLN A 34 1.88 25.36 -31.72
N GLU A 35 0.90 25.83 -30.95
CA GLU A 35 -0.47 25.28 -30.90
C GLU A 35 -1.15 25.26 -32.26
N HIS A 36 -0.88 26.29 -33.07
CA HIS A 36 -1.51 26.49 -34.37
C HIS A 36 -0.73 25.91 -35.56
N ASP A 37 0.46 25.30 -35.29
CA ASP A 37 1.20 24.62 -36.32
C ASP A 37 0.38 23.41 -36.84
N PRO A 38 0.56 23.05 -38.12
CA PRO A 38 -0.18 21.91 -38.72
C PRO A 38 0.42 20.57 -38.29
N TRP A 39 0.36 20.30 -37.01
CA TRP A 39 0.84 19.03 -36.43
C TRP A 39 0.13 17.81 -37.02
N GLU A 40 0.90 16.84 -37.42
CA GLU A 40 0.46 15.53 -37.86
C GLU A 40 1.00 14.43 -36.94
N ALA A 41 0.19 13.42 -36.68
CA ALA A 41 0.58 12.22 -35.96
C ALA A 41 0.13 10.98 -36.71
N SER A 42 0.91 9.91 -36.65
CA SER A 42 0.64 8.65 -37.35
C SER A 42 1.12 7.49 -36.52
N LEU A 43 0.38 6.37 -36.57
CA LEU A 43 0.81 5.09 -36.03
C LEU A 43 1.57 4.31 -37.10
N TRP A 44 2.63 3.67 -36.68
CA TRP A 44 3.26 2.57 -37.38
C TRP A 44 2.97 1.31 -36.58
N MET A 45 2.20 0.38 -37.13
CA MET A 45 1.67 -0.71 -36.36
C MET A 45 1.59 -2.03 -37.16
N SER A 46 1.64 -3.15 -36.41
CA SER A 46 1.33 -4.51 -36.85
C SER A 46 0.15 -5.02 -36.03
N VAL A 47 -0.89 -5.48 -36.67
CA VAL A 47 -2.09 -6.09 -36.07
C VAL A 47 -2.10 -7.57 -36.38
N ASP A 48 -2.38 -8.42 -35.38
CA ASP A 48 -2.48 -9.88 -35.50
C ASP A 48 -1.27 -10.55 -36.22
N GLU A 49 -0.06 -9.96 -35.98
CA GLU A 49 1.21 -10.40 -36.57
C GLU A 49 1.33 -10.17 -38.09
N GLU A 50 0.45 -9.37 -38.69
CA GLU A 50 0.54 -8.95 -40.08
C GLU A 50 1.68 -7.95 -40.31
N GLU A 51 1.96 -7.61 -41.58
CA GLU A 51 3.00 -6.64 -41.93
C GLU A 51 2.73 -5.25 -41.30
N TRP A 52 3.80 -4.59 -40.91
CA TRP A 52 3.73 -3.24 -40.34
C TRP A 52 3.21 -2.26 -41.41
N HIS A 53 2.24 -1.46 -41.01
CA HIS A 53 1.63 -0.44 -41.90
C HIS A 53 1.38 0.86 -41.15
N GLU A 54 1.18 1.90 -41.91
CA GLU A 54 0.89 3.25 -41.42
C GLU A 54 -0.61 3.46 -41.25
N VAL A 55 -1.01 4.04 -40.10
CA VAL A 55 -2.37 4.50 -39.86
C VAL A 55 -2.30 5.98 -39.46
N ILE A 56 -2.82 6.85 -40.36
CA ILE A 56 -2.88 8.28 -40.12
C ILE A 56 -3.90 8.56 -38.98
N LEU A 57 -3.50 9.35 -38.00
CA LEU A 57 -4.37 9.76 -36.92
C LEU A 57 -5.16 11.01 -37.30
N ALA A 58 -6.46 10.99 -37.06
CA ALA A 58 -7.27 12.19 -37.18
C ALA A 58 -7.10 13.08 -35.93
N ARG A 59 -7.09 14.41 -36.14
CA ARG A 59 -7.16 15.34 -35.02
C ARG A 59 -8.51 15.14 -34.32
N SER A 60 -8.49 14.84 -33.02
CA SER A 60 -9.70 14.52 -32.27
C SER A 60 -10.59 15.73 -32.10
N GLU A 61 -11.90 15.54 -32.30
CA GLU A 61 -12.94 16.50 -31.97
C GLU A 61 -13.13 16.60 -30.45
N ASP A 62 -13.89 17.61 -30.00
CA ASP A 62 -13.99 17.93 -28.56
C ASP A 62 -14.53 16.78 -27.70
N ASP A 63 -15.40 15.93 -28.23
CA ASP A 63 -16.00 14.80 -27.49
C ASP A 63 -15.01 13.67 -27.12
N LEU A 64 -13.83 13.64 -27.71
CA LEU A 64 -12.81 12.62 -27.46
C LEU A 64 -11.60 13.17 -26.66
N LYS A 65 -11.63 14.43 -26.23
CA LYS A 65 -10.53 15.03 -25.50
C LYS A 65 -10.46 14.49 -24.09
N PRO A 66 -9.30 13.97 -23.66
CA PRO A 66 -9.05 13.63 -22.27
C PRO A 66 -9.22 14.85 -21.37
N GLN A 67 -9.72 14.61 -20.16
CA GLN A 67 -9.95 15.66 -19.18
C GLN A 67 -8.64 16.04 -18.46
N MET A 68 -8.39 17.33 -18.34
CA MET A 68 -7.23 17.86 -17.62
C MET A 68 -7.66 18.52 -16.33
N LEU A 69 -7.39 17.86 -15.22
CA LEU A 69 -7.76 18.32 -13.89
C LEU A 69 -6.63 19.08 -13.19
N GLN A 70 -5.39 18.91 -13.63
CA GLN A 70 -4.23 19.60 -13.08
C GLN A 70 -4.12 21.05 -13.55
N LYS A 71 -3.25 21.83 -12.91
CA LYS A 71 -2.94 23.20 -13.30
C LYS A 71 -2.20 23.21 -14.63
N GLN A 72 -2.81 23.83 -15.64
CA GLN A 72 -2.16 24.00 -16.94
C GLN A 72 -1.09 25.08 -16.86
N PHE A 73 0.07 24.80 -17.45
CA PHE A 73 1.06 25.84 -17.68
C PHE A 73 0.64 26.69 -18.89
N ALA A 74 0.59 28.00 -18.74
CA ALA A 74 0.20 28.92 -19.82
C ALA A 74 1.09 28.81 -21.08
N THR A 75 2.31 28.28 -20.90
CA THR A 75 3.31 28.10 -21.97
C THR A 75 3.19 26.76 -22.71
N ARG A 76 2.23 25.91 -22.36
CA ARG A 76 2.08 24.56 -22.93
C ARG A 76 0.66 24.27 -23.34
N LYS A 77 0.52 23.53 -24.42
CA LYS A 77 -0.77 23.14 -25.04
C LYS A 77 -0.76 21.65 -25.35
N PHE A 78 -1.95 21.09 -25.39
CA PHE A 78 -2.16 19.67 -25.67
C PHE A 78 -2.98 19.51 -26.95
N LEU A 79 -2.43 18.75 -27.90
CA LEU A 79 -3.07 18.39 -29.15
C LEU A 79 -3.47 16.93 -29.11
N TYR A 80 -4.67 16.63 -29.52
CA TYR A 80 -5.27 15.30 -29.41
C TYR A 80 -5.47 14.70 -30.79
N PHE A 81 -5.05 13.45 -30.94
CA PHE A 81 -5.21 12.65 -32.15
C PHE A 81 -5.80 11.28 -31.78
N SER A 82 -6.60 10.70 -32.65
CA SER A 82 -7.20 9.39 -32.39
C SER A 82 -7.41 8.57 -33.64
N CYS A 83 -7.47 7.25 -33.46
CA CYS A 83 -8.01 6.30 -34.44
C CYS A 83 -8.69 5.13 -33.72
N ARG A 84 -9.43 4.36 -34.46
CA ARG A 84 -9.99 3.08 -34.01
C ARG A 84 -9.22 1.94 -34.63
N ILE A 85 -8.79 0.99 -33.85
CA ILE A 85 -8.13 -0.23 -34.29
C ILE A 85 -8.99 -1.44 -33.93
N CYS A 86 -8.95 -2.47 -34.79
CA CYS A 86 -9.63 -3.75 -34.57
C CYS A 86 -8.58 -4.84 -34.59
N LEU A 87 -8.54 -5.68 -33.56
CA LEU A 87 -7.61 -6.79 -33.41
C LEU A 87 -8.35 -8.07 -33.00
N ARG A 88 -7.80 -9.21 -33.38
CA ARG A 88 -8.31 -10.55 -33.05
C ARG A 88 -7.44 -11.24 -32.01
N LYS A 89 -6.15 -10.87 -31.92
CA LYS A 89 -5.17 -11.42 -31.01
C LYS A 89 -4.34 -10.33 -30.34
N CYS A 90 -3.57 -9.58 -31.11
CA CYS A 90 -2.63 -8.61 -30.61
C CYS A 90 -2.36 -7.49 -31.61
N ALA A 91 -1.80 -6.40 -31.11
CA ALA A 91 -1.21 -5.35 -31.92
C ALA A 91 0.09 -4.86 -31.29
N LYS A 92 1.07 -4.49 -32.11
CA LYS A 92 2.26 -3.75 -31.72
C LYS A 92 2.25 -2.42 -32.46
N PHE A 93 2.66 -1.34 -31.79
CA PHE A 93 2.61 -0.03 -32.41
C PHE A 93 3.68 0.89 -31.85
N THR A 94 4.13 1.80 -32.71
CA THR A 94 4.87 3.00 -32.33
C THR A 94 4.22 4.23 -32.94
N ILE A 95 4.64 5.41 -32.55
CA ILE A 95 4.06 6.67 -33.00
C ILE A 95 5.14 7.53 -33.65
N LYS A 96 4.78 8.17 -34.76
CA LYS A 96 5.58 9.21 -35.37
C LYS A 96 4.76 10.49 -35.50
N PHE A 97 5.41 11.65 -35.41
CA PHE A 97 4.76 12.95 -35.42
C PHE A 97 5.68 14.01 -36.06
N ARG A 98 5.08 15.10 -36.56
CA ARG A 98 5.79 16.25 -37.13
C ARG A 98 4.96 17.50 -36.99
N SER A 99 5.61 18.69 -36.96
CA SER A 99 4.92 19.97 -36.83
C SER A 99 4.43 20.54 -38.16
N SER A 100 4.89 20.04 -39.30
CA SER A 100 4.38 20.37 -40.64
C SER A 100 4.70 19.28 -41.63
N SER A 101 4.00 19.26 -42.78
CA SER A 101 4.27 18.32 -43.87
C SER A 101 5.65 18.49 -44.51
N GLU A 102 6.28 19.62 -44.33
CA GLU A 102 7.64 19.92 -44.85
C GLU A 102 8.76 19.42 -43.95
N GLN A 103 8.45 19.02 -42.70
CA GLN A 103 9.40 18.51 -41.73
C GLN A 103 9.50 16.97 -41.75
N ALA A 104 10.67 16.45 -41.41
CA ALA A 104 10.90 15.03 -41.24
C ALA A 104 10.09 14.48 -40.05
N TRP A 105 9.59 13.25 -40.19
CA TRP A 105 8.97 12.55 -39.08
C TRP A 105 9.92 12.29 -37.92
N ARG A 106 9.49 12.57 -36.71
CA ARG A 106 10.13 12.18 -35.45
C ARG A 106 9.40 10.97 -34.91
N TRP A 107 10.15 10.05 -34.34
CA TRP A 107 9.58 8.83 -33.78
C TRP A 107 9.52 8.92 -32.26
N ALA A 108 8.58 8.17 -31.66
CA ALA A 108 8.51 8.04 -30.21
C ALA A 108 9.82 7.48 -29.61
N HIS A 109 10.53 6.62 -30.35
CA HIS A 109 11.85 6.11 -29.98
C HIS A 109 12.91 7.22 -29.83
N ASP A 110 12.84 8.28 -30.61
CA ASP A 110 13.74 9.45 -30.52
C ASP A 110 13.57 10.21 -29.18
N GLU A 111 12.42 10.00 -28.53
CA GLU A 111 12.07 10.54 -27.22
C GLU A 111 12.28 9.53 -26.07
N GLY A 112 12.83 8.34 -26.38
CA GLY A 112 13.13 7.28 -25.40
C GLY A 112 11.90 6.49 -24.98
N LEU A 113 10.89 6.34 -25.85
CA LEU A 113 9.69 5.53 -25.63
C LEU A 113 9.74 4.29 -26.52
N ASP A 114 9.62 3.12 -25.91
CA ASP A 114 9.55 1.84 -26.60
C ASP A 114 8.17 1.59 -27.24
N ASP A 115 8.07 0.56 -28.09
CA ASP A 115 6.82 0.16 -28.71
C ASP A 115 5.75 -0.23 -27.70
N GLY A 116 4.51 0.18 -27.93
CA GLY A 116 3.35 -0.29 -27.19
C GLY A 116 2.87 -1.66 -27.73
N SER A 117 2.33 -2.50 -26.86
CA SER A 117 1.74 -3.77 -27.20
C SER A 117 0.33 -3.88 -26.63
N ILE A 118 -0.62 -4.38 -27.44
CA ILE A 118 -2.00 -4.61 -27.02
C ILE A 118 -2.28 -6.10 -27.20
N LEU A 119 -2.77 -6.76 -26.16
CA LEU A 119 -3.17 -8.16 -26.18
C LEU A 119 -4.67 -8.28 -25.93
N LEU A 120 -5.37 -9.00 -26.81
CA LEU A 120 -6.77 -9.33 -26.58
C LEU A 120 -6.84 -10.56 -25.67
N ASN A 121 -7.31 -10.39 -24.47
CA ASN A 121 -7.59 -11.51 -23.58
C ASN A 121 -8.91 -12.15 -23.95
N SER A 122 -8.85 -13.34 -24.54
CA SER A 122 -10.04 -14.12 -24.89
C SER A 122 -10.64 -14.75 -23.64
N PRO A 123 -11.90 -14.43 -23.27
CA PRO A 123 -12.55 -15.04 -22.14
C PRO A 123 -12.75 -16.54 -22.41
N GLY A 124 -12.17 -17.39 -21.58
CA GLY A 124 -12.43 -18.84 -21.61
C GLY A 124 -11.20 -19.75 -21.71
N PHE A 125 -10.00 -19.23 -21.85
CA PHE A 125 -8.80 -20.06 -22.03
C PHE A 125 -8.02 -20.26 -20.72
N THR A 126 -8.59 -20.98 -19.77
CA THR A 126 -7.81 -21.60 -18.68
C THR A 126 -7.76 -23.10 -18.96
N SER A 127 -6.62 -23.58 -19.44
CA SER A 127 -6.37 -25.01 -19.57
C SER A 127 -6.54 -25.72 -18.23
N ASP A 128 -7.21 -26.86 -18.23
CA ASP A 128 -7.29 -27.71 -17.02
C ASP A 128 -5.94 -28.37 -16.66
N ARG A 129 -4.97 -28.30 -17.57
CA ARG A 129 -3.62 -28.80 -17.36
C ARG A 129 -2.65 -27.65 -17.11
N LEU A 130 -1.71 -27.88 -16.19
CA LEU A 130 -0.60 -26.98 -15.96
C LEU A 130 0.23 -26.80 -17.23
N GLN A 131 0.46 -25.56 -17.62
CA GLN A 131 1.12 -25.19 -18.88
C GLN A 131 2.60 -24.82 -18.62
N ILE A 132 3.39 -25.83 -18.25
CA ILE A 132 4.86 -25.75 -18.13
C ILE A 132 5.39 -26.96 -18.92
N PRO A 133 5.71 -26.80 -20.22
CA PRO A 133 6.04 -27.94 -21.09
C PRO A 133 7.30 -28.69 -20.68
N ASP A 134 8.25 -27.99 -20.06
CA ASP A 134 9.54 -28.49 -19.56
C ASP A 134 9.55 -28.74 -18.05
N LEU A 135 8.35 -28.99 -17.46
CA LEU A 135 8.25 -29.30 -16.03
C LEU A 135 9.08 -30.54 -15.67
N ASN A 136 9.94 -30.41 -14.68
CA ASN A 136 10.78 -31.52 -14.22
C ASN A 136 9.93 -32.64 -13.62
N ASP A 137 10.17 -33.88 -14.01
CA ASP A 137 9.45 -35.09 -13.59
C ASP A 137 9.52 -35.38 -12.07
N GLU A 138 10.41 -34.70 -11.35
CA GLU A 138 10.49 -34.82 -9.89
C GLU A 138 9.32 -34.15 -9.14
N TRP A 139 8.55 -33.30 -9.83
CA TRP A 139 7.39 -32.65 -9.24
C TRP A 139 6.13 -33.52 -9.36
N GLU A 140 5.54 -33.86 -8.22
CA GLU A 140 4.19 -34.40 -8.15
C GLU A 140 3.19 -33.24 -8.27
N VAL A 141 2.37 -33.24 -9.32
CA VAL A 141 1.39 -32.19 -9.61
C VAL A 141 0.00 -32.63 -9.17
N THR A 142 -0.59 -31.85 -8.26
CA THR A 142 -1.97 -32.07 -7.81
C THR A 142 -2.83 -30.83 -8.14
N SER A 143 -3.92 -31.02 -8.89
CA SER A 143 -4.91 -29.97 -9.12
C SER A 143 -5.67 -29.65 -7.83
N LYS A 144 -5.91 -28.37 -7.56
CA LYS A 144 -6.65 -27.86 -6.39
C LYS A 144 -7.83 -27.01 -6.82
N ILE A 145 -8.82 -26.87 -5.94
CA ILE A 145 -9.93 -25.96 -6.17
C ILE A 145 -9.51 -24.55 -5.80
N SER A 146 -9.49 -23.63 -6.77
CA SER A 146 -9.23 -22.23 -6.49
C SER A 146 -10.41 -21.54 -5.82
N GLN A 147 -10.13 -20.71 -4.80
CA GLN A 147 -11.12 -19.83 -4.20
C GLN A 147 -11.29 -18.50 -4.95
N SER A 148 -10.42 -18.24 -5.94
CA SER A 148 -10.43 -17.01 -6.72
C SER A 148 -11.11 -17.24 -8.08
N PRO A 149 -12.09 -16.38 -8.47
CA PRO A 149 -12.86 -16.61 -9.69
C PRO A 149 -12.01 -16.52 -10.96
N GLY A 150 -12.29 -17.41 -11.91
CA GLY A 150 -11.63 -17.43 -13.21
C GLY A 150 -10.21 -17.98 -13.20
N THR A 151 -9.75 -18.62 -12.12
CA THR A 151 -8.39 -19.14 -12.01
C THR A 151 -8.36 -20.66 -11.82
N ARG A 152 -7.26 -21.28 -12.26
CA ARG A 152 -6.90 -22.68 -11.97
C ARG A 152 -5.75 -22.71 -10.98
N LEU A 153 -5.69 -23.74 -10.15
CA LEU A 153 -4.72 -23.85 -9.08
C LEU A 153 -4.11 -25.25 -9.04
N TRP A 154 -2.81 -25.33 -8.87
CA TRP A 154 -2.05 -26.58 -8.69
C TRP A 154 -1.10 -26.46 -7.51
N SER A 155 -0.89 -27.59 -6.84
CA SER A 155 0.19 -27.78 -5.87
C SER A 155 1.24 -28.71 -6.48
N LEU A 156 2.48 -28.25 -6.52
CA LEU A 156 3.63 -29.03 -6.96
C LEU A 156 4.45 -29.39 -5.72
N GLN A 157 4.74 -30.68 -5.55
CA GLN A 157 5.44 -31.20 -4.39
C GLN A 157 6.62 -32.06 -4.80
N CYS A 158 7.75 -31.94 -4.10
CA CYS A 158 8.87 -32.86 -4.24
C CYS A 158 9.49 -33.17 -2.85
N PRO A 159 10.04 -34.40 -2.65
CA PRO A 159 10.63 -34.75 -1.39
C PRO A 159 11.96 -34.04 -1.16
N ILE A 160 12.29 -33.79 0.11
CA ILE A 160 13.60 -33.30 0.54
C ILE A 160 14.08 -34.13 1.74
N LYS A 161 15.37 -34.50 1.76
CA LYS A 161 15.96 -35.28 2.86
C LYS A 161 15.92 -34.50 4.17
N GLY A 162 16.06 -35.21 5.31
CA GLY A 162 16.26 -34.58 6.60
C GLY A 162 17.66 -33.99 6.76
N SER A 163 17.79 -33.03 7.66
CA SER A 163 19.06 -32.42 8.08
C SER A 163 19.96 -33.47 8.79
N THR A 164 21.26 -33.27 8.71
CA THR A 164 22.23 -34.15 9.35
C THR A 164 23.23 -33.35 10.21
N GLY A 165 23.30 -33.68 11.51
CA GLY A 165 24.11 -32.90 12.44
C GLY A 165 23.68 -31.43 12.49
N ASN A 166 24.59 -30.54 12.23
CA ASN A 166 24.33 -29.09 12.21
C ASN A 166 23.91 -28.58 10.82
N ASP A 167 24.03 -29.39 9.78
CA ASP A 167 23.79 -28.96 8.40
C ASP A 167 22.34 -29.23 7.97
N SER A 168 21.73 -28.23 7.37
CA SER A 168 20.44 -28.39 6.68
C SER A 168 20.58 -29.31 5.47
N SER A 169 19.50 -30.03 5.15
CA SER A 169 19.39 -30.61 3.82
C SER A 169 18.98 -29.52 2.83
N VAL A 170 19.72 -29.39 1.75
CA VAL A 170 19.43 -28.42 0.68
C VAL A 170 19.12 -29.16 -0.62
N ARG A 171 18.17 -28.66 -1.38
CA ARG A 171 17.79 -29.21 -2.68
C ARG A 171 17.48 -28.08 -3.67
N ASN A 172 18.03 -28.18 -4.89
CA ASN A 172 17.70 -27.34 -6.02
C ASN A 172 16.95 -28.20 -7.06
N VAL A 173 15.78 -27.72 -7.51
CA VAL A 173 14.95 -28.41 -8.51
C VAL A 173 14.44 -27.40 -9.52
N ASP A 174 14.65 -27.69 -10.79
CA ASP A 174 14.07 -26.89 -11.88
C ASP A 174 12.55 -27.10 -11.90
N VAL A 175 11.80 -26.02 -12.11
CA VAL A 175 10.35 -26.07 -12.33
C VAL A 175 10.07 -26.12 -13.83
N GLY A 176 10.72 -25.25 -14.59
CA GLY A 176 10.49 -25.08 -16.03
C GLY A 176 10.12 -23.64 -16.39
N THR A 177 9.73 -23.48 -17.64
CA THR A 177 9.38 -22.19 -18.23
C THR A 177 7.86 -22.07 -18.42
N PRO A 178 7.15 -21.13 -17.78
CA PRO A 178 5.71 -20.91 -18.01
C PRO A 178 5.38 -20.80 -19.50
N TRP A 179 4.44 -21.61 -19.98
CA TRP A 179 4.02 -21.75 -21.38
C TRP A 179 5.15 -22.05 -22.38
N GLY A 180 6.37 -22.36 -21.92
CA GLY A 180 7.58 -22.45 -22.75
C GLY A 180 8.14 -21.09 -23.17
N SER A 181 7.38 -20.02 -23.05
CA SER A 181 7.78 -18.61 -23.26
C SER A 181 6.73 -17.66 -22.67
N PHE A 182 7.16 -16.45 -22.31
CA PHE A 182 6.30 -15.40 -21.73
C PHE A 182 6.77 -14.01 -22.21
N LEU A 183 5.93 -13.00 -22.05
CA LEU A 183 6.21 -11.62 -22.48
C LEU A 183 6.85 -10.77 -21.40
N ARG A 184 6.35 -10.90 -20.17
CA ARG A 184 6.77 -10.11 -19.00
C ARG A 184 6.76 -11.00 -17.77
N TRP A 185 7.54 -10.59 -16.78
CA TRP A 185 7.50 -11.22 -15.46
C TRP A 185 7.63 -10.17 -14.36
N PHE A 186 7.12 -10.52 -13.20
CA PHE A 186 7.21 -9.81 -11.94
C PHE A 186 7.63 -10.80 -10.85
N ALA A 187 8.52 -10.39 -9.96
CA ALA A 187 8.89 -11.18 -8.79
C ALA A 187 9.04 -10.30 -7.55
N LEU A 188 8.66 -10.84 -6.40
CA LEU A 188 9.05 -10.32 -5.10
C LEU A 188 10.25 -11.10 -4.60
N VAL A 189 11.41 -10.45 -4.60
CA VAL A 189 12.68 -11.04 -4.18
C VAL A 189 13.05 -10.59 -2.76
N ARG A 190 13.89 -11.33 -2.11
CA ARG A 190 14.56 -10.92 -0.86
C ARG A 190 15.63 -9.87 -1.19
N HIS A 191 15.17 -8.64 -1.43
CA HIS A 191 16.05 -7.52 -1.78
C HIS A 191 17.17 -7.31 -0.75
N GLN A 192 16.79 -7.45 0.50
CA GLN A 192 17.69 -7.64 1.63
C GLN A 192 17.18 -8.84 2.46
N PRO A 193 18.00 -9.45 3.32
CA PRO A 193 17.57 -10.61 4.10
C PRO A 193 16.27 -10.42 4.88
N ALA A 194 16.01 -9.20 5.35
CA ALA A 194 14.83 -8.82 6.13
C ALA A 194 13.69 -8.26 5.29
N TRP A 195 13.91 -7.91 4.02
CA TRP A 195 12.99 -7.11 3.22
C TRP A 195 12.78 -7.67 1.83
N LEU A 196 11.52 -7.70 1.42
CA LEU A 196 11.14 -7.96 0.05
C LEU A 196 11.27 -6.69 -0.80
N GLY A 197 11.46 -6.87 -2.09
CA GLY A 197 11.43 -5.83 -3.10
C GLY A 197 11.06 -6.38 -4.46
N PRO A 198 10.45 -5.57 -5.34
CA PRO A 198 10.05 -6.02 -6.66
C PRO A 198 11.23 -6.13 -7.62
N ARG A 199 11.09 -7.05 -8.57
CA ARG A 199 11.89 -7.16 -9.80
C ARG A 199 10.92 -7.43 -10.95
N GLN A 200 11.19 -6.81 -12.07
CA GLN A 200 10.39 -6.95 -13.28
C GLN A 200 11.31 -7.18 -14.48
N GLY A 201 10.73 -7.71 -15.56
CA GLY A 201 11.47 -7.88 -16.80
C GLY A 201 10.61 -8.42 -17.95
N SER A 202 11.25 -8.51 -19.10
CA SER A 202 10.61 -9.01 -20.33
C SER A 202 10.77 -10.53 -20.48
N SER A 203 10.91 -11.02 -21.67
CA SER A 203 10.88 -12.44 -22.06
C SER A 203 11.97 -13.34 -21.45
N ARG A 204 12.90 -12.79 -20.67
CA ARG A 204 13.94 -13.57 -19.99
C ARG A 204 13.82 -13.41 -18.48
N PHE A 205 13.58 -14.50 -17.76
CA PHE A 205 13.51 -14.51 -16.32
C PHE A 205 14.89 -14.53 -15.69
N ILE A 206 15.29 -13.41 -15.09
CA ILE A 206 16.56 -13.26 -14.39
C ILE A 206 16.30 -12.51 -13.09
N VAL A 207 16.45 -13.20 -11.98
CA VAL A 207 16.41 -12.60 -10.65
C VAL A 207 17.80 -12.61 -10.04
N ASP A 208 18.19 -11.47 -9.45
CA ASP A 208 19.46 -11.27 -8.78
C ASP A 208 19.51 -11.85 -7.38
N GLN A 209 18.34 -12.16 -6.81
CA GLN A 209 18.16 -12.67 -5.46
C GLN A 209 16.99 -13.64 -5.40
N ASP A 210 16.93 -14.44 -4.33
CA ASP A 210 15.85 -15.39 -4.06
C ASP A 210 14.48 -14.73 -4.04
N ALA A 211 13.53 -15.26 -4.82
CA ALA A 211 12.15 -14.76 -4.89
C ALA A 211 11.19 -15.64 -4.08
N ILE A 212 10.14 -15.01 -3.56
CA ILE A 212 9.05 -15.70 -2.84
C ILE A 212 7.83 -15.89 -3.75
N LEU A 213 7.52 -14.89 -4.54
CA LEU A 213 6.41 -14.84 -5.49
C LEU A 213 6.95 -14.49 -6.87
N CYS A 214 6.56 -15.25 -7.90
CA CYS A 214 6.85 -14.95 -9.30
C CYS A 214 5.55 -14.96 -10.09
N CYS A 215 5.36 -13.96 -10.97
CA CYS A 215 4.21 -13.86 -11.86
C CYS A 215 4.69 -13.65 -13.29
N PHE A 216 4.05 -14.32 -14.23
CA PHE A 216 4.40 -14.29 -15.64
C PHE A 216 3.19 -13.90 -16.48
N LEU A 217 3.40 -13.16 -17.56
CA LEU A 217 2.37 -12.77 -18.54
C LEU A 217 2.59 -13.54 -19.84
N SER A 218 1.61 -14.33 -20.26
CA SER A 218 1.67 -15.07 -21.52
C SER A 218 1.45 -14.18 -22.75
N GLN A 219 1.70 -14.74 -23.94
CA GLN A 219 1.41 -14.09 -25.22
C GLN A 219 -0.09 -13.91 -25.47
N GLU A 220 -0.94 -14.68 -24.78
CA GLU A 220 -2.41 -14.59 -24.85
C GLU A 220 -3.01 -13.72 -23.71
N GLY A 221 -2.19 -12.96 -22.99
CA GLY A 221 -2.65 -12.07 -21.90
C GLY A 221 -3.07 -12.78 -20.62
N GLN A 222 -2.68 -14.05 -20.43
CA GLN A 222 -2.91 -14.81 -19.20
C GLN A 222 -1.79 -14.56 -18.20
N THR A 223 -2.11 -14.55 -16.91
CA THR A 223 -1.12 -14.51 -15.81
C THR A 223 -0.93 -15.90 -15.22
N MET A 224 0.31 -16.29 -14.95
CA MET A 224 0.66 -17.43 -14.09
C MET A 224 1.40 -16.91 -12.87
N ALA A 225 0.90 -17.20 -11.66
CA ALA A 225 1.56 -16.89 -10.41
C ALA A 225 2.11 -18.16 -9.77
N MET A 226 3.35 -18.08 -9.27
CA MET A 226 4.04 -19.13 -8.53
C MET A 226 4.42 -18.61 -7.15
N LEU A 227 4.08 -19.36 -6.11
CA LEU A 227 4.39 -19.02 -4.72
C LEU A 227 5.19 -20.14 -4.06
N ALA A 228 6.35 -19.81 -3.53
CA ALA A 228 7.14 -20.74 -2.72
C ALA A 228 6.58 -20.78 -1.28
N VAL A 229 6.15 -21.96 -0.83
CA VAL A 229 5.58 -22.13 0.50
C VAL A 229 6.67 -22.50 1.50
N SER A 230 6.81 -21.68 2.55
CA SER A 230 7.76 -21.90 3.66
C SER A 230 7.03 -21.93 4.99
N GLY A 231 7.65 -22.60 6.01
CA GLY A 231 7.08 -22.71 7.35
C GLY A 231 6.27 -24.00 7.58
N THR A 232 6.27 -24.94 6.64
CA THR A 232 5.70 -26.27 6.82
C THR A 232 6.80 -27.23 7.24
N GLY A 233 6.70 -27.82 8.46
CA GLY A 233 7.61 -28.86 8.92
C GLY A 233 9.11 -28.49 8.92
N ASN A 234 9.45 -27.22 9.18
CA ASN A 234 10.82 -26.66 9.12
C ASN A 234 11.43 -26.64 7.71
N THR A 235 10.60 -26.70 6.67
CA THR A 235 11.03 -26.55 5.28
C THR A 235 10.84 -25.10 4.83
N SER A 236 11.83 -24.54 4.14
CA SER A 236 11.73 -23.25 3.44
C SER A 236 12.05 -23.43 1.97
N ALA A 237 11.42 -22.63 1.13
CA ALA A 237 11.60 -22.63 -0.31
C ALA A 237 11.61 -21.21 -0.87
N THR A 238 12.42 -20.99 -1.89
CA THR A 238 12.52 -19.74 -2.64
C THR A 238 12.70 -20.07 -4.12
N PHE A 239 12.43 -19.10 -4.99
CA PHE A 239 12.68 -19.20 -6.43
C PHE A 239 14.00 -18.53 -6.79
N SER A 240 14.64 -19.06 -7.79
CA SER A 240 15.81 -18.48 -8.46
C SER A 240 15.68 -18.66 -9.98
N SER A 241 16.58 -18.06 -10.74
CA SER A 241 16.67 -18.23 -12.20
C SER A 241 17.97 -18.93 -12.57
N ASN A 242 17.99 -19.53 -13.76
CA ASN A 242 19.19 -20.09 -14.37
C ASN A 242 19.42 -19.58 -15.80
N ASP A 243 20.53 -19.92 -16.40
CA ASP A 243 20.92 -19.50 -17.75
C ASP A 243 19.98 -20.04 -18.86
N LYS A 244 19.16 -21.05 -18.56
CA LYS A 244 18.21 -21.67 -19.50
C LYS A 244 16.85 -20.96 -19.52
N ASN A 245 16.68 -19.82 -18.84
CA ASN A 245 15.41 -19.12 -18.68
C ASN A 245 14.36 -19.93 -17.90
N THR A 246 14.81 -20.81 -17.00
CA THR A 246 13.96 -21.72 -16.24
C THR A 246 13.78 -21.16 -14.82
N VAL A 247 12.57 -21.27 -14.28
CA VAL A 247 12.31 -21.05 -12.87
C VAL A 247 12.85 -22.24 -12.09
N CYS A 248 13.69 -21.99 -11.09
CA CYS A 248 14.28 -23.00 -10.21
C CYS A 248 13.79 -22.77 -8.78
N VAL A 249 13.70 -23.84 -7.99
CA VAL A 249 13.40 -23.79 -6.56
C VAL A 249 14.65 -24.15 -5.78
N HIS A 250 15.02 -23.26 -4.85
CA HIS A 250 16.00 -23.54 -3.81
C HIS A 250 15.25 -23.87 -2.51
N ALA A 251 15.45 -25.06 -1.98
CA ALA A 251 14.76 -25.52 -0.78
C ALA A 251 15.74 -25.96 0.31
N ARG A 252 15.38 -25.67 1.55
CA ARG A 252 16.12 -26.03 2.77
C ARG A 252 15.19 -26.75 3.75
N ASN A 253 15.64 -27.87 4.28
CA ASN A 253 14.96 -28.58 5.36
C ASN A 253 15.86 -28.62 6.60
N ASP A 254 15.39 -28.00 7.68
CA ASP A 254 16.05 -27.98 8.99
C ASP A 254 15.55 -29.12 9.91
N SER A 255 14.48 -29.87 9.52
CA SER A 255 14.01 -31.06 10.25
C SER A 255 14.98 -32.20 10.09
N SER A 256 15.15 -33.01 11.15
CA SER A 256 15.90 -34.26 11.07
C SER A 256 15.19 -35.35 10.25
N SER A 257 13.89 -35.20 10.02
CA SER A 257 13.09 -36.07 9.18
C SER A 257 13.00 -35.56 7.75
N ALA A 258 12.81 -36.46 6.79
CA ALA A 258 12.49 -36.09 5.43
C ALA A 258 11.21 -35.18 5.40
N GLY A 259 11.21 -34.20 4.52
CA GLY A 259 10.12 -33.25 4.35
C GLY A 259 9.64 -33.21 2.91
N THR A 260 8.77 -32.25 2.63
CA THR A 260 8.22 -31.97 1.30
C THR A 260 8.38 -30.50 0.98
N VAL A 261 8.98 -30.21 -0.16
CA VAL A 261 9.01 -28.88 -0.76
C VAL A 261 7.68 -28.66 -1.47
N THR A 262 7.03 -27.55 -1.23
CA THR A 262 5.73 -27.23 -1.83
C THR A 262 5.82 -25.87 -2.52
N ILE A 263 5.37 -25.83 -3.79
CA ILE A 263 5.09 -24.59 -4.49
C ILE A 263 3.62 -24.61 -4.97
N LEU A 264 3.00 -23.46 -4.97
CA LEU A 264 1.65 -23.27 -5.50
C LEU A 264 1.74 -22.53 -6.83
N VAL A 265 0.99 -23.01 -7.81
CA VAL A 265 0.94 -22.40 -9.14
C VAL A 265 -0.52 -22.14 -9.50
N SER A 266 -0.82 -20.92 -9.93
CA SER A 266 -2.16 -20.55 -10.41
C SER A 266 -2.06 -19.88 -11.76
N ALA A 267 -3.06 -20.08 -12.62
CA ALA A 267 -3.18 -19.41 -13.91
C ALA A 267 -4.58 -18.82 -14.09
N GLY A 268 -4.66 -17.65 -14.72
CA GLY A 268 -5.94 -16.96 -14.97
C GLY A 268 -5.79 -15.67 -15.76
N PRO A 269 -6.92 -15.05 -16.15
CA PRO A 269 -6.94 -13.85 -17.00
C PRO A 269 -6.60 -12.55 -16.27
N LYS A 270 -6.61 -12.54 -14.92
CA LYS A 270 -6.38 -11.35 -14.12
C LYS A 270 -5.28 -11.59 -13.09
N PHE A 271 -4.29 -10.70 -13.05
CA PHE A 271 -3.16 -10.76 -12.14
C PHE A 271 -3.62 -10.93 -10.67
N ASP A 272 -4.48 -10.04 -10.19
CA ASP A 272 -4.92 -10.03 -8.80
C ASP A 272 -5.62 -11.34 -8.39
N ASN A 273 -6.50 -11.88 -9.27
CA ASN A 273 -7.18 -13.12 -8.99
C ASN A 273 -6.20 -14.31 -8.95
N THR A 274 -5.19 -14.27 -9.81
CA THR A 274 -4.18 -15.33 -9.91
C THR A 274 -3.28 -15.35 -8.68
N VAL A 275 -2.82 -14.18 -8.21
CA VAL A 275 -2.06 -14.04 -6.96
C VAL A 275 -2.94 -14.42 -5.75
N ALA A 276 -4.19 -13.94 -5.69
CA ALA A 276 -5.13 -14.30 -4.63
C ALA A 276 -5.30 -15.82 -4.48
N SER A 277 -5.36 -16.54 -5.60
CA SER A 277 -5.53 -18.00 -5.62
C SER A 277 -4.40 -18.73 -4.89
N VAL A 278 -3.13 -18.41 -5.18
CA VAL A 278 -1.98 -19.03 -4.51
C VAL A 278 -1.89 -18.60 -3.04
N MET A 279 -2.21 -17.33 -2.74
CA MET A 279 -2.14 -16.80 -1.38
C MET A 279 -3.21 -17.42 -0.45
N TYR A 280 -4.43 -17.59 -0.92
CA TYR A 280 -5.51 -18.23 -0.13
C TYR A 280 -5.20 -19.70 0.16
N GLU A 281 -4.68 -20.44 -0.81
CA GLU A 281 -4.27 -21.84 -0.58
C GLU A 281 -3.06 -21.91 0.35
N ALA A 282 -2.07 -21.03 0.23
CA ALA A 282 -0.93 -20.98 1.15
C ALA A 282 -1.38 -20.74 2.59
N ARG A 283 -2.27 -19.76 2.81
CA ARG A 283 -2.85 -19.51 4.16
C ARG A 283 -3.53 -20.75 4.73
N LYS A 284 -4.29 -21.45 3.91
CA LYS A 284 -4.97 -22.70 4.31
C LYS A 284 -3.98 -23.80 4.67
N LEU A 285 -2.90 -23.98 3.87
CA LEU A 285 -1.86 -24.98 4.13
C LEU A 285 -1.09 -24.67 5.41
N LEU A 286 -0.85 -23.41 5.72
CA LEU A 286 -0.05 -22.96 6.86
C LEU A 286 -0.88 -22.80 8.15
N SER A 287 -2.21 -22.71 8.05
CA SER A 287 -3.11 -22.58 9.21
C SER A 287 -2.85 -23.60 10.33
N PRO A 288 -2.61 -24.89 10.09
CA PRO A 288 -2.29 -25.84 11.14
C PRO A 288 -0.97 -25.57 11.89
N TYR A 289 -0.05 -24.84 11.28
CA TYR A 289 1.27 -24.52 11.82
C TYR A 289 1.32 -23.16 12.53
N THR A 290 0.29 -22.32 12.32
CA THR A 290 0.20 -20.96 12.87
C THR A 290 -0.92 -20.82 13.92
N VAL A 291 -1.71 -21.88 14.19
CA VAL A 291 -2.77 -21.83 15.19
C VAL A 291 -2.16 -21.79 16.59
N LEU A 292 -2.26 -20.65 17.21
CA LEU A 292 -2.16 -20.54 18.66
C LEU A 292 -3.37 -21.30 19.24
N ASN A 293 -3.13 -22.36 19.99
CA ASN A 293 -4.14 -22.93 20.90
C ASN A 293 -4.39 -21.92 22.03
N VAL A 294 -5.01 -20.81 21.69
CA VAL A 294 -5.51 -19.85 22.69
C VAL A 294 -6.85 -20.38 23.13
N ASP A 295 -6.93 -20.72 24.41
CA ASP A 295 -8.16 -21.10 25.04
C ASP A 295 -9.13 -19.91 24.99
N LEU A 296 -10.03 -19.92 23.99
CA LEU A 296 -10.97 -18.83 23.71
C LEU A 296 -11.89 -18.51 24.90
N ASP A 297 -11.99 -19.44 25.87
CA ASP A 297 -12.75 -19.25 27.11
C ASP A 297 -12.05 -18.30 28.10
N THR A 298 -10.74 -18.07 27.96
CA THR A 298 -9.96 -17.18 28.86
C THR A 298 -10.06 -15.72 28.45
N PHE A 299 -10.41 -15.41 27.20
CA PHE A 299 -10.55 -14.05 26.68
C PHE A 299 -12.01 -13.76 26.37
N GLY A 300 -12.76 -13.38 27.39
CA GLY A 300 -14.15 -12.95 27.40
C GLY A 300 -14.83 -12.80 26.05
N GLY A 301 -15.61 -13.81 25.67
CA GLY A 301 -16.65 -13.85 24.67
C GLY A 301 -16.40 -13.14 23.33
N LEU A 302 -16.34 -13.92 22.26
CA LEU A 302 -16.51 -13.46 20.88
C LEU A 302 -17.65 -12.42 20.80
N ARG A 303 -17.33 -11.15 20.79
CA ARG A 303 -18.26 -10.13 20.34
C ARG A 303 -18.44 -10.30 18.83
N THR A 304 -19.46 -11.06 18.44
CA THR A 304 -19.94 -11.03 17.07
C THR A 304 -20.30 -9.57 16.76
N ARG A 305 -19.52 -8.90 15.89
CA ARG A 305 -19.87 -7.60 15.30
C ARG A 305 -21.13 -7.79 14.46
N THR A 306 -22.29 -7.65 15.09
CA THR A 306 -23.61 -7.75 14.43
C THR A 306 -24.08 -6.43 13.81
N THR A 307 -23.29 -5.35 13.89
CA THR A 307 -23.56 -4.09 13.18
C THR A 307 -22.25 -3.51 12.67
N ALA A 308 -22.20 -3.17 11.38
CA ALA A 308 -21.09 -2.50 10.73
C ALA A 308 -20.92 -1.04 11.25
N ARG A 309 -20.44 -0.89 12.47
CA ARG A 309 -20.08 0.39 13.05
C ARG A 309 -18.57 0.58 12.88
N TRP A 310 -18.17 1.72 12.35
CA TRP A 310 -16.76 2.12 12.37
C TRP A 310 -16.36 2.41 13.83
N GLU A 311 -15.32 1.76 14.29
CA GLU A 311 -14.61 2.05 15.53
C GLU A 311 -13.16 2.32 15.17
N ALA A 312 -12.55 3.34 15.79
CA ALA A 312 -11.16 3.67 15.54
C ALA A 312 -10.25 2.57 16.11
N GLU A 313 -9.41 2.02 15.27
CA GLU A 313 -8.31 1.15 15.70
C GLU A 313 -7.17 1.99 16.28
N TRP A 314 -6.26 1.39 17.06
CA TRP A 314 -5.14 2.12 17.64
C TRP A 314 -4.27 2.79 16.55
N TYR A 315 -4.09 2.14 15.41
CA TYR A 315 -3.32 2.63 14.27
C TYR A 315 -4.06 3.66 13.40
N ASP A 316 -5.27 4.05 13.75
CA ASP A 316 -5.98 5.19 13.12
C ASP A 316 -5.55 6.54 13.70
N GLY A 317 -4.78 6.56 14.80
CA GLY A 317 -4.20 7.77 15.34
C GLY A 317 -2.92 8.21 14.63
N LEU A 318 -2.65 9.52 14.55
CA LEU A 318 -1.36 10.02 14.09
C LEU A 318 -0.26 9.61 15.08
N GLY A 319 0.81 9.01 14.58
CA GLY A 319 1.96 8.60 15.37
C GLY A 319 3.14 9.59 15.30
N PHE A 320 4.01 9.50 16.30
CA PHE A 320 5.34 10.11 16.31
C PHE A 320 6.38 9.04 16.69
N CYS A 321 7.46 8.95 15.91
CA CYS A 321 8.54 8.01 16.15
C CYS A 321 9.85 8.77 16.45
N THR A 322 10.61 8.31 17.43
CA THR A 322 11.82 9.01 17.88
C THR A 322 13.04 8.74 16.99
N TRP A 323 13.03 7.73 16.09
CA TRP A 323 14.23 7.27 15.37
C TRP A 323 14.94 8.39 14.61
N ASN A 324 14.41 8.87 13.49
CA ASN A 324 15.02 9.95 12.71
C ASN A 324 14.85 11.35 13.35
N SER A 325 14.01 11.46 14.39
CA SER A 325 13.70 12.71 15.09
C SER A 325 14.76 13.07 16.14
N LEU A 326 15.05 12.13 17.05
CA LEU A 326 15.94 12.36 18.21
C LEU A 326 17.31 11.68 18.06
N GLY A 327 17.44 10.79 17.07
CA GLY A 327 18.66 10.09 16.72
C GLY A 327 19.09 9.04 17.74
N GLU A 328 20.29 8.49 17.52
CA GLU A 328 20.85 7.37 18.29
C GLU A 328 21.15 7.72 19.77
N GLN A 329 21.29 9.00 20.10
CA GLN A 329 21.55 9.44 21.46
C GLN A 329 20.25 9.84 22.16
N LEU A 330 19.30 8.90 22.21
CA LEU A 330 18.03 9.10 22.91
C LEU A 330 18.26 9.27 24.40
N SER A 331 17.54 10.22 25.02
CA SER A 331 17.59 10.47 26.46
C SER A 331 16.26 11.00 26.98
N GLU A 332 16.02 10.81 28.27
CA GLU A 332 14.86 11.36 28.99
C GLU A 332 14.67 12.85 28.68
N LYS A 333 15.74 13.64 28.78
CA LYS A 333 15.70 15.10 28.54
C LYS A 333 15.22 15.42 27.13
N LYS A 334 15.79 14.78 26.11
CA LYS A 334 15.40 14.99 24.69
C LYS A 334 13.95 14.58 24.45
N LEU A 335 13.54 13.44 24.99
CA LEU A 335 12.20 12.92 24.81
C LEU A 335 11.14 13.82 25.45
N LEU A 336 11.35 14.26 26.71
CA LEU A 336 10.42 15.16 27.38
C LEU A 336 10.37 16.54 26.72
N GLU A 337 11.50 17.04 26.20
CA GLU A 337 11.53 18.31 25.46
C GLU A 337 10.77 18.19 24.15
N ALA A 338 10.93 17.06 23.42
CA ALA A 338 10.14 16.78 22.23
C ALA A 338 8.63 16.80 22.52
N MET A 339 8.19 16.15 23.59
CA MET A 339 6.75 16.13 23.96
C MET A 339 6.21 17.52 24.30
N ARG A 340 6.98 18.34 25.02
CA ARG A 340 6.59 19.73 25.28
C ARG A 340 6.45 20.53 23.98
N THR A 341 7.42 20.39 23.10
CA THR A 341 7.43 21.11 21.82
C THR A 341 6.27 20.72 20.92
N LEU A 342 5.98 19.41 20.79
CA LEU A 342 4.82 18.91 20.04
C LEU A 342 3.50 19.48 20.61
N ALA A 343 3.34 19.47 21.93
CA ALA A 343 2.17 20.03 22.59
C ALA A 343 2.04 21.57 22.39
N GLN A 344 3.14 22.31 22.50
CA GLN A 344 3.18 23.76 22.26
C GLN A 344 2.80 24.11 20.81
N HIS A 345 3.23 23.33 19.84
CA HIS A 345 2.90 23.48 18.43
C HIS A 345 1.50 22.96 18.08
N LYS A 346 0.75 22.46 19.06
CA LYS A 346 -0.58 21.87 18.89
C LYS A 346 -0.60 20.74 17.83
N LEU A 347 0.47 19.97 17.81
CA LEU A 347 0.55 18.74 17.03
C LEU A 347 -0.07 17.61 17.83
N HIS A 348 -1.29 17.25 17.49
CA HIS A 348 -2.09 16.25 18.21
C HIS A 348 -1.70 14.84 17.78
N ILE A 349 -0.66 14.29 18.41
CA ILE A 349 -0.26 12.88 18.21
C ILE A 349 -1.04 11.99 19.17
N THR A 350 -1.42 10.80 18.67
CA THR A 350 -2.16 9.79 19.44
C THR A 350 -1.25 8.65 19.87
N ASN A 351 -0.26 8.31 19.05
CA ASN A 351 0.66 7.20 19.26
C ASN A 351 2.10 7.72 19.36
N LEU A 352 2.81 7.30 20.37
CA LEU A 352 4.25 7.55 20.50
C LEU A 352 5.01 6.24 20.37
N ILE A 353 6.02 6.20 19.51
CA ILE A 353 6.96 5.10 19.38
C ILE A 353 8.32 5.57 19.91
N ILE A 354 8.70 5.07 21.08
CA ILE A 354 10.05 5.22 21.63
C ILE A 354 10.90 4.15 20.95
N ASP A 355 11.62 4.55 19.92
CA ASP A 355 12.39 3.65 19.06
C ASP A 355 13.71 3.23 19.71
N ASP A 356 14.62 2.61 18.99
CA ASP A 356 15.89 2.07 19.49
C ASP A 356 16.66 3.05 20.41
N ASN A 357 17.57 2.53 21.23
CA ASN A 357 18.44 3.23 22.18
C ASN A 357 17.82 3.69 23.51
N TRP A 358 16.67 3.16 23.92
CA TRP A 358 16.15 3.41 25.27
C TRP A 358 16.62 2.38 26.31
N GLN A 359 16.96 1.15 25.87
CA GLN A 359 17.21 -0.02 26.72
C GLN A 359 18.56 0.08 27.47
N SER A 360 18.63 -0.56 28.64
CA SER A 360 19.88 -0.75 29.38
C SER A 360 20.80 -1.73 28.66
N LEU A 361 21.92 -1.27 28.12
CA LEU A 361 22.78 -2.02 27.22
C LEU A 361 24.20 -2.20 27.77
N ASP A 362 24.74 -3.40 27.61
CA ASP A 362 26.15 -3.71 27.70
C ASP A 362 26.83 -3.33 26.38
N ARG A 363 27.57 -2.23 26.40
CA ARG A 363 28.33 -1.72 25.27
C ARG A 363 29.72 -2.34 25.27
N VAL A 364 29.85 -3.55 24.70
CA VAL A 364 31.09 -4.31 24.68
C VAL A 364 32.17 -3.60 23.89
N GLY A 365 33.26 -3.18 24.53
CA GLY A 365 34.42 -2.54 23.94
C GLY A 365 34.28 -1.02 23.74
N ASN A 366 35.34 -0.39 23.21
CA ASN A 366 35.34 1.04 22.83
C ASN A 366 34.74 1.29 21.44
N ASP A 367 34.12 0.30 20.87
CA ASP A 367 33.60 0.34 19.50
C ASP A 367 32.15 0.88 19.51
N GLN A 368 31.88 1.86 18.66
CA GLN A 368 30.54 2.41 18.44
C GLN A 368 29.65 1.48 17.60
N ASN A 369 29.98 0.20 17.48
CA ASN A 369 29.25 -0.75 16.67
C ASN A 369 28.03 -1.31 17.45
N GLN A 370 26.85 -0.76 17.22
CA GLN A 370 25.58 -1.20 17.81
C GLN A 370 25.30 -2.71 17.60
N ALA A 371 25.79 -3.30 16.52
CA ALA A 371 25.63 -4.73 16.23
C ALA A 371 26.21 -5.64 17.30
N GLN A 372 27.04 -5.12 18.21
CA GLN A 372 27.65 -5.87 19.32
C GLN A 372 27.01 -5.54 20.68
N TYR A 373 26.15 -4.53 20.79
CA TYR A 373 25.49 -4.19 22.04
C TYR A 373 24.52 -5.28 22.48
N ARG A 374 24.47 -5.56 23.77
CA ARG A 374 23.72 -6.65 24.39
C ARG A 374 22.79 -6.11 25.47
N TRP A 375 21.61 -6.71 25.58
CA TRP A 375 20.62 -6.26 26.58
C TRP A 375 20.95 -6.76 27.99
N LEU A 376 20.95 -5.88 28.98
CA LEU A 376 21.33 -6.17 30.37
C LEU A 376 20.14 -6.51 31.27
N GLU A 377 19.11 -5.69 31.28
CA GLU A 377 17.98 -5.77 32.22
C GLU A 377 16.69 -5.18 31.65
N PHE A 378 15.55 -5.56 32.27
CA PHE A 378 14.24 -5.00 31.92
C PHE A 378 14.08 -3.57 32.49
N GLU A 379 14.85 -2.64 31.98
CA GLU A 379 14.78 -1.22 32.35
C GLU A 379 15.38 -0.35 31.24
N ALA A 380 15.08 0.93 31.28
CA ALA A 380 15.74 1.93 30.45
C ALA A 380 17.20 2.13 30.88
N ASP A 381 18.03 2.63 29.97
CA ASP A 381 19.44 2.97 30.28
C ASP A 381 19.49 4.00 31.42
N ARG A 382 20.11 3.66 32.53
CA ARG A 382 20.09 4.47 33.76
C ARG A 382 20.82 5.80 33.63
N VAL A 383 21.71 5.96 32.66
CA VAL A 383 22.43 7.20 32.40
C VAL A 383 21.59 8.13 31.52
N ALA A 384 21.05 7.58 30.45
CA ALA A 384 20.20 8.31 29.52
C ALA A 384 18.80 8.61 30.09
N PHE A 385 18.29 7.72 30.94
CA PHE A 385 16.96 7.75 31.56
C PHE A 385 17.01 7.56 33.07
N PRO A 386 17.54 8.52 33.81
CA PRO A 386 17.79 8.36 35.24
C PRO A 386 16.52 8.17 36.12
N SER A 387 15.34 8.58 35.65
CA SER A 387 14.08 8.40 36.38
C SER A 387 13.40 7.04 36.11
N GLY A 388 13.93 6.24 35.18
CA GLY A 388 13.39 4.94 34.78
C GLY A 388 12.19 5.04 33.84
N LEU A 389 11.88 3.92 33.17
CA LEU A 389 10.87 3.90 32.10
C LEU A 389 9.49 4.35 32.56
N LYS A 390 9.03 3.87 33.72
CA LYS A 390 7.71 4.20 34.26
C LYS A 390 7.52 5.70 34.48
N SER A 391 8.47 6.35 35.15
CA SER A 391 8.39 7.78 35.43
C SER A 391 8.39 8.64 34.18
N ILE A 392 9.13 8.20 33.14
CA ILE A 392 9.16 8.88 31.85
C ILE A 392 7.82 8.79 31.16
N VAL A 393 7.20 7.62 31.10
CA VAL A 393 5.88 7.43 30.48
C VAL A 393 4.83 8.29 31.19
N GLU A 394 4.83 8.31 32.54
CA GLU A 394 3.93 9.17 33.30
C GLU A 394 4.13 10.65 32.95
N ASN A 395 5.37 11.11 32.85
CA ASN A 395 5.69 12.50 32.48
C ASN A 395 5.29 12.83 31.03
N ILE A 396 5.48 11.90 30.10
CA ILE A 396 5.06 12.05 28.68
C ILE A 396 3.55 12.26 28.61
N LEU A 397 2.77 11.40 29.26
CA LEU A 397 1.30 11.47 29.25
C LEU A 397 0.78 12.75 29.92
N ALA A 398 1.49 13.25 30.95
CA ALA A 398 1.17 14.52 31.60
C ALA A 398 1.48 15.73 30.69
N LEU A 399 2.55 15.67 29.89
CA LEU A 399 2.97 16.75 28.99
C LEU A 399 2.14 16.79 27.70
N HIS A 400 1.69 15.65 27.22
CA HIS A 400 0.95 15.54 25.96
C HIS A 400 -0.30 14.64 26.14
N PRO A 401 -1.42 15.21 26.63
CA PRO A 401 -2.61 14.43 27.01
C PRO A 401 -3.33 13.72 25.84
N ASP A 402 -3.01 14.10 24.60
CA ASP A 402 -3.61 13.45 23.40
C ASP A 402 -3.00 12.08 23.11
N ILE A 403 -1.81 11.79 23.66
CA ILE A 403 -1.17 10.48 23.53
C ILE A 403 -2.01 9.44 24.28
N ARG A 404 -2.39 8.39 23.56
CA ARG A 404 -3.19 7.28 24.09
C ARG A 404 -2.42 5.98 24.11
N HIS A 405 -1.42 5.87 23.23
CA HIS A 405 -0.62 4.67 23.10
C HIS A 405 0.87 5.02 23.08
N VAL A 406 1.61 4.38 23.97
CA VAL A 406 3.07 4.46 24.02
C VAL A 406 3.63 3.08 23.70
N LEU A 407 4.36 2.98 22.61
CA LEU A 407 5.04 1.78 22.17
C LEU A 407 6.54 1.93 22.37
N VAL A 408 7.22 0.82 22.65
CA VAL A 408 8.69 0.79 22.68
C VAL A 408 9.24 -0.19 21.67
N TRP A 409 10.39 0.14 21.10
CA TRP A 409 11.17 -0.73 20.26
C TRP A 409 11.90 -1.80 21.09
N HIS A 410 12.01 -3.02 20.57
CA HIS A 410 12.96 -4.02 21.03
C HIS A 410 13.31 -5.00 19.90
N ALA A 411 14.51 -5.57 19.93
CA ALA A 411 14.87 -6.66 19.04
C ALA A 411 14.31 -7.99 19.56
N LEU A 412 13.89 -8.88 18.65
CA LEU A 412 13.27 -10.16 19.00
C LEU A 412 14.16 -11.02 19.92
N LEU A 413 15.46 -11.10 19.67
CA LEU A 413 16.41 -11.91 20.43
C LEU A 413 17.09 -11.14 21.60
N GLY A 414 16.52 -10.00 22.01
CA GLY A 414 17.02 -9.15 23.08
C GLY A 414 17.53 -7.81 22.57
N TYR A 415 18.66 -7.78 21.90
CA TYR A 415 19.20 -6.62 21.19
C TYR A 415 19.98 -7.08 19.94
N TRP A 416 20.64 -6.20 19.21
CA TRP A 416 21.44 -6.56 18.04
C TRP A 416 22.51 -7.63 18.33
N GLY A 417 23.20 -7.55 19.48
CA GLY A 417 24.15 -8.56 19.99
C GLY A 417 23.55 -9.60 20.93
N GLY A 418 22.21 -9.66 21.05
CA GLY A 418 21.50 -10.58 21.93
C GLY A 418 21.42 -10.10 23.38
N ILE A 419 21.56 -11.04 24.33
CA ILE A 419 21.49 -10.83 25.80
C ILE A 419 22.91 -10.75 26.37
N SER A 420 23.15 -9.81 27.30
CA SER A 420 24.44 -9.77 28.02
C SER A 420 24.54 -10.92 29.01
N PRO A 421 25.61 -11.73 28.98
CA PRO A 421 25.84 -12.80 29.94
C PRO A 421 26.05 -12.28 31.39
N ASN A 422 26.37 -10.97 31.54
CA ASN A 422 26.59 -10.32 32.81
C ASN A 422 25.35 -9.57 33.35
N GLY A 423 24.24 -9.60 32.59
CA GLY A 423 23.02 -8.87 32.92
C GLY A 423 22.08 -9.64 33.86
N THR A 424 21.10 -8.93 34.42
CA THR A 424 20.06 -9.55 35.25
C THR A 424 19.16 -10.49 34.45
N ILE A 425 19.02 -10.28 33.12
CA ILE A 425 18.28 -11.21 32.25
C ILE A 425 18.95 -12.58 32.25
N ALA A 426 20.27 -12.65 32.01
CA ALA A 426 21.01 -13.91 32.02
C ALA A 426 21.06 -14.58 33.42
N ALA A 427 20.91 -13.81 34.49
CA ALA A 427 20.81 -14.34 35.87
C ALA A 427 19.43 -14.96 36.16
N ARG A 428 18.36 -14.50 35.46
CA ARG A 428 16.95 -14.91 35.68
C ARG A 428 16.51 -16.02 34.74
N PHE A 429 17.03 -16.04 33.52
CA PHE A 429 16.62 -16.95 32.45
C PHE A 429 17.81 -17.79 32.00
N GLU A 430 17.56 -19.01 31.65
CA GLU A 430 18.58 -19.84 31.02
C GLU A 430 18.91 -19.28 29.65
N THR A 431 20.19 -19.18 29.31
CA THR A 431 20.67 -18.70 28.03
C THR A 431 21.37 -19.77 27.24
N SER A 432 21.34 -19.61 25.92
CA SER A 432 22.08 -20.44 24.97
C SER A 432 22.97 -19.55 24.10
N ILE A 433 24.14 -20.12 23.70
CA ILE A 433 25.03 -19.45 22.75
C ILE A 433 24.79 -20.08 21.38
N VAL A 434 24.41 -19.28 20.41
CA VAL A 434 24.11 -19.72 19.03
C VAL A 434 25.04 -19.05 18.04
N ALA A 435 25.56 -19.83 17.08
CA ALA A 435 26.43 -19.31 16.02
C ALA A 435 25.58 -18.65 14.90
N GLN A 436 26.15 -17.62 14.27
CA GLN A 436 25.57 -16.96 13.10
C GLN A 436 26.16 -17.53 11.80
N SER A 437 25.38 -17.53 10.72
CA SER A 437 25.76 -18.07 9.41
C SER A 437 26.85 -17.24 8.70
N LYS A 438 26.98 -15.94 9.00
CA LYS A 438 28.09 -15.11 8.53
C LYS A 438 29.31 -15.36 9.39
N LYS A 439 30.41 -15.80 8.76
CA LYS A 439 31.65 -16.25 9.43
C LYS A 439 32.32 -15.21 10.35
N ASP A 440 32.13 -13.92 10.06
CA ASP A 440 32.78 -12.83 10.81
C ASP A 440 31.88 -12.21 11.89
N GLN A 441 30.67 -12.77 12.11
CA GLN A 441 29.79 -12.28 13.16
C GLN A 441 29.96 -13.11 14.43
N PRO A 442 30.02 -12.45 15.62
CA PRO A 442 30.13 -13.14 16.89
C PRO A 442 28.89 -14.00 17.15
N ALA A 443 29.07 -15.07 17.94
CA ALA A 443 27.96 -15.84 18.41
C ALA A 443 27.04 -14.99 19.31
N LEU A 444 25.74 -15.26 19.25
CA LEU A 444 24.73 -14.57 20.05
C LEU A 444 24.47 -15.35 21.33
N THR A 445 24.37 -14.64 22.45
CA THR A 445 23.75 -15.15 23.67
C THR A 445 22.27 -14.80 23.63
N ILE A 446 21.41 -15.78 23.68
CA ILE A 446 19.94 -15.61 23.62
C ILE A 446 19.27 -16.38 24.75
N VAL A 447 18.01 -16.11 25.05
CA VAL A 447 17.24 -16.90 26.00
C VAL A 447 17.02 -18.30 25.45
N ALA A 448 17.30 -19.34 26.24
CA ALA A 448 17.14 -20.72 25.85
C ALA A 448 15.67 -21.09 25.60
N GLN A 449 15.40 -22.00 24.67
CA GLN A 449 14.06 -22.38 24.22
C GLN A 449 13.03 -22.55 25.36
N LYS A 450 13.41 -23.21 26.43
CA LYS A 450 12.51 -23.52 27.55
C LYS A 450 12.05 -22.28 28.35
N ASP A 451 12.82 -21.22 28.31
CA ASP A 451 12.54 -19.98 29.06
C ASP A 451 11.94 -18.85 28.19
N VAL A 452 11.83 -19.02 26.88
CA VAL A 452 11.34 -17.97 25.96
C VAL A 452 9.93 -17.49 26.32
N ALA A 453 9.03 -18.43 26.63
CA ALA A 453 7.66 -18.09 27.04
C ALA A 453 7.63 -17.23 28.31
N ARG A 454 8.39 -17.63 29.34
CA ARG A 454 8.51 -16.90 30.60
C ARG A 454 9.19 -15.55 30.42
N PHE A 455 10.22 -15.50 29.55
CA PHE A 455 10.93 -14.28 29.23
C PHE A 455 10.01 -13.22 28.64
N TYR A 456 9.23 -13.55 27.59
CA TYR A 456 8.31 -12.58 27.01
C TYR A 456 7.17 -12.22 27.95
N ASP A 457 6.64 -13.16 28.71
CA ASP A 457 5.58 -12.87 29.66
C ASP A 457 6.03 -11.89 30.74
N GLU A 458 7.20 -12.12 31.34
CA GLU A 458 7.75 -11.22 32.37
C GLU A 458 8.23 -9.86 31.80
N PHE A 459 8.81 -9.89 30.61
CA PHE A 459 9.22 -8.63 29.95
C PHE A 459 8.02 -7.74 29.61
N TYR A 460 6.98 -8.33 29.06
CA TYR A 460 5.81 -7.55 28.68
C TYR A 460 4.96 -7.14 29.88
N ALA A 461 4.95 -7.94 30.95
CA ALA A 461 4.38 -7.51 32.21
C ALA A 461 5.10 -6.26 32.76
N PHE A 462 6.45 -6.25 32.75
CA PHE A 462 7.24 -5.08 33.12
C PHE A 462 6.89 -3.83 32.27
N LEU A 463 6.74 -4.01 30.95
CA LEU A 463 6.35 -2.90 30.05
C LEU A 463 4.95 -2.35 30.41
N VAL A 464 3.97 -3.23 30.63
CA VAL A 464 2.61 -2.83 31.05
C VAL A 464 2.63 -2.11 32.41
N GLU A 465 3.40 -2.59 33.39
CA GLU A 465 3.58 -1.94 34.70
C GLU A 465 4.26 -0.57 34.57
N SER A 466 5.04 -0.36 33.50
CA SER A 466 5.68 0.90 33.17
C SER A 466 4.79 1.84 32.34
N GLY A 467 3.53 1.45 32.05
CA GLY A 467 2.60 2.27 31.27
C GLY A 467 2.77 2.16 29.74
N ILE A 468 3.54 1.19 29.27
CA ILE A 468 3.67 0.86 27.83
C ILE A 468 2.51 -0.06 27.45
N ASP A 469 1.88 0.21 26.32
CA ASP A 469 0.73 -0.56 25.86
C ASP A 469 0.90 -1.18 24.45
N GLY A 470 2.12 -1.14 23.92
CA GLY A 470 2.46 -1.78 22.65
C GLY A 470 3.97 -1.85 22.41
N VAL A 471 4.36 -2.57 21.36
CA VAL A 471 5.77 -2.76 21.00
C VAL A 471 6.00 -2.66 19.48
N LYS A 472 7.19 -2.16 19.10
CA LYS A 472 7.79 -2.36 17.78
C LYS A 472 8.86 -3.43 17.93
N THR A 473 8.56 -4.65 17.48
CA THR A 473 9.48 -5.79 17.57
C THR A 473 10.26 -5.93 16.29
N ASP A 474 11.55 -5.72 16.39
CA ASP A 474 12.47 -5.62 15.26
C ASP A 474 13.51 -6.74 15.25
N VAL A 475 14.39 -6.74 14.26
CA VAL A 475 15.54 -7.65 14.11
C VAL A 475 15.14 -9.13 14.05
N GLN A 476 13.90 -9.43 13.64
CA GLN A 476 13.36 -10.80 13.62
C GLN A 476 14.12 -11.71 12.64
N VAL A 477 14.68 -11.15 11.59
CA VAL A 477 15.48 -11.87 10.57
C VAL A 477 16.70 -12.59 11.15
N MET A 478 17.16 -12.21 12.35
CA MET A 478 18.27 -12.91 13.03
C MET A 478 17.99 -14.40 13.27
N LEU A 479 16.74 -14.80 13.35
CA LEU A 479 16.35 -16.21 13.39
C LEU A 479 16.75 -16.99 12.12
N ASP A 480 16.71 -16.36 10.95
CA ASP A 480 17.14 -16.99 9.69
C ASP A 480 18.68 -17.02 9.56
N PHE A 481 19.38 -16.17 10.31
CA PHE A 481 20.86 -16.15 10.35
C PHE A 481 21.49 -17.15 11.32
N LEU A 482 20.72 -17.91 12.07
CA LEU A 482 21.25 -18.99 12.91
C LEU A 482 21.96 -20.01 12.03
N ALA A 483 23.21 -20.40 12.40
CA ALA A 483 24.05 -21.25 11.56
C ALA A 483 23.57 -22.70 11.53
N ALA A 484 23.20 -23.25 12.69
CA ALA A 484 22.88 -24.65 12.82
C ALA A 484 21.41 -25.00 12.56
N ALA A 485 21.15 -26.04 11.79
CA ALA A 485 19.80 -26.53 11.51
C ALA A 485 18.99 -26.88 12.79
N PRO A 486 19.57 -27.51 13.83
CA PRO A 486 18.88 -27.72 15.11
C PRO A 486 18.42 -26.41 15.76
N ASP A 487 19.24 -25.35 15.73
CA ASP A 487 18.91 -24.09 16.34
C ASP A 487 17.73 -23.45 15.59
N ARG A 488 17.78 -23.39 14.25
CA ARG A 488 16.66 -22.86 13.45
C ARG A 488 15.37 -23.64 13.68
N ARG A 489 15.43 -24.97 13.66
CA ARG A 489 14.28 -25.85 13.88
C ARG A 489 13.59 -25.60 15.22
N GLN A 490 14.37 -25.35 16.26
CA GLN A 490 13.85 -25.18 17.63
C GLN A 490 13.43 -23.73 17.89
N LEU A 491 14.22 -22.77 17.45
CA LEU A 491 14.10 -21.39 17.91
C LEU A 491 13.19 -20.54 17.03
N ILE A 492 13.11 -20.78 15.70
CA ILE A 492 12.27 -19.94 14.83
C ILE A 492 10.81 -19.98 15.30
N SER A 493 10.22 -21.17 15.35
CA SER A 493 8.82 -21.29 15.78
C SER A 493 8.65 -20.88 17.25
N THR A 494 9.55 -21.30 18.15
CA THR A 494 9.44 -20.96 19.57
C THR A 494 9.43 -19.45 19.80
N TYR A 495 10.39 -18.72 19.26
CA TYR A 495 10.45 -17.26 19.46
C TYR A 495 9.27 -16.55 18.83
N LEU A 496 8.88 -16.90 17.61
CA LEU A 496 7.74 -16.27 16.93
C LEU A 496 6.42 -16.59 17.64
N ASP A 497 6.19 -17.84 18.05
CA ASP A 497 4.96 -18.26 18.74
C ASP A 497 4.83 -17.59 20.12
N GLU A 498 5.90 -17.64 20.94
CA GLU A 498 5.83 -17.11 22.31
C GLU A 498 5.80 -15.58 22.33
N TRP A 499 6.52 -14.93 21.43
CA TRP A 499 6.39 -13.49 21.20
C TRP A 499 4.96 -13.11 20.82
N GLN A 500 4.33 -13.85 19.90
CA GLN A 500 2.97 -13.59 19.47
C GLN A 500 1.96 -13.79 20.60
N LYS A 501 2.08 -14.88 21.38
CA LYS A 501 1.20 -15.13 22.56
C LYS A 501 1.31 -14.02 23.59
N ALA A 502 2.54 -13.61 23.93
CA ALA A 502 2.76 -12.54 24.89
C ALA A 502 2.24 -11.19 24.38
N SER A 503 2.47 -10.86 23.09
CA SER A 503 1.94 -9.64 22.45
C SER A 503 0.42 -9.58 22.56
N GLN A 504 -0.25 -10.70 22.27
CA GLN A 504 -1.71 -10.81 22.39
C GLN A 504 -2.18 -10.65 23.82
N LYS A 505 -1.53 -11.36 24.77
CA LYS A 505 -1.88 -11.35 26.18
C LYS A 505 -1.78 -9.95 26.80
N HIS A 506 -0.67 -9.27 26.55
CA HIS A 506 -0.31 -8.02 27.27
C HIS A 506 -0.75 -6.76 26.53
N PHE A 507 -0.80 -6.77 25.19
CA PHE A 507 -1.05 -5.58 24.37
C PHE A 507 -2.28 -5.70 23.48
N GLY A 508 -2.97 -6.84 23.45
CA GLY A 508 -4.10 -7.08 22.54
C GLY A 508 -3.72 -6.90 21.06
N ASP A 509 -2.46 -7.25 20.72
CA ASP A 509 -1.87 -7.15 19.38
C ASP A 509 -1.54 -5.71 18.90
N LYS A 510 -1.38 -4.75 19.84
CA LYS A 510 -0.80 -3.45 19.53
C LYS A 510 0.71 -3.58 19.28
N THR A 511 1.05 -4.17 18.14
CA THR A 511 2.42 -4.48 17.77
C THR A 511 2.73 -4.03 16.35
N ILE A 512 3.97 -3.57 16.13
CA ILE A 512 4.57 -3.37 14.82
C ILE A 512 5.65 -4.45 14.65
N SER A 513 5.45 -5.35 13.69
CA SER A 513 6.42 -6.39 13.34
C SER A 513 7.39 -5.85 12.29
N CYS A 514 8.67 -5.75 12.62
CA CYS A 514 9.70 -5.17 11.78
C CYS A 514 10.79 -6.20 11.45
N MET A 515 11.50 -6.04 10.31
CA MET A 515 12.52 -6.95 9.80
C MET A 515 12.06 -8.43 9.78
N SER A 516 10.80 -8.67 9.40
CA SER A 516 10.13 -9.98 9.51
C SER A 516 9.82 -10.63 8.16
N GLN A 517 10.33 -10.11 7.04
CA GLN A 517 10.02 -10.62 5.70
C GLN A 517 11.00 -11.72 5.24
N PHE A 518 11.29 -12.68 6.10
CA PHE A 518 12.05 -13.89 5.73
C PHE A 518 11.11 -15.10 5.56
N PRO A 519 11.48 -16.13 4.77
CA PRO A 519 10.53 -17.14 4.29
C PRO A 519 9.67 -17.79 5.35
N GLN A 520 10.25 -18.16 6.50
CA GLN A 520 9.52 -18.87 7.55
C GLN A 520 8.58 -17.95 8.36
N ALA A 521 8.84 -16.63 8.41
CA ALA A 521 8.05 -15.67 9.16
C ALA A 521 6.92 -15.01 8.37
N LEU A 522 7.00 -14.98 7.04
CA LEU A 522 6.06 -14.25 6.19
C LEU A 522 4.59 -14.57 6.50
N PHE A 523 4.24 -15.86 6.60
CA PHE A 523 2.87 -16.29 6.92
C PHE A 523 2.61 -16.37 8.43
N HIS A 524 3.66 -16.39 9.26
CA HIS A 524 3.54 -16.40 10.71
C HIS A 524 3.06 -15.05 11.27
N SER A 525 3.23 -13.96 10.51
CA SER A 525 2.77 -12.63 10.88
C SER A 525 1.24 -12.50 10.97
N GLN A 526 0.48 -13.46 10.43
CA GLN A 526 -0.98 -13.45 10.45
C GLN A 526 -1.52 -13.84 11.83
N PRO A 527 -2.31 -12.99 12.48
CA PRO A 527 -3.08 -13.42 13.64
C PRO A 527 -4.20 -14.37 13.18
N THR A 528 -4.28 -15.54 13.78
CA THR A 528 -5.39 -16.48 13.55
C THR A 528 -6.45 -16.30 14.62
N GLY A 529 -7.66 -15.89 14.23
CA GLY A 529 -8.82 -15.83 15.12
C GLY A 529 -8.98 -14.54 15.93
N PHE A 530 -8.24 -13.46 15.63
CA PHE A 530 -8.30 -12.19 16.35
C PHE A 530 -9.03 -11.09 15.59
N HIS A 531 -9.63 -10.16 16.35
CA HIS A 531 -10.40 -9.04 15.79
C HIS A 531 -9.54 -7.88 15.27
N GLN A 532 -8.30 -7.75 15.75
CA GLN A 532 -7.36 -6.71 15.35
C GLN A 532 -6.29 -7.27 14.41
N LYS A 533 -6.01 -6.53 13.35
CA LYS A 533 -4.94 -6.85 12.41
C LYS A 533 -3.60 -6.36 12.97
N ARG A 534 -2.58 -7.21 12.87
CA ARG A 534 -1.21 -6.81 13.22
C ARG A 534 -0.66 -5.83 12.20
N VAL A 535 0.07 -4.82 12.68
CA VAL A 535 0.85 -3.92 11.82
C VAL A 535 2.18 -4.57 11.48
N VAL A 536 2.50 -4.64 10.19
CA VAL A 536 3.74 -5.27 9.68
C VAL A 536 4.47 -4.32 8.75
N ARG A 537 5.73 -4.01 9.04
CA ARG A 537 6.59 -3.22 8.17
C ARG A 537 6.67 -3.83 6.79
N ASN A 538 6.41 -3.01 5.80
CA ASN A 538 6.19 -3.45 4.43
C ASN A 538 7.44 -3.32 3.54
N SER A 539 8.41 -2.51 3.96
CA SER A 539 9.70 -2.31 3.29
C SER A 539 10.81 -1.93 4.26
N ASP A 540 12.01 -1.75 3.73
CA ASP A 540 13.17 -1.14 4.38
C ASP A 540 12.84 0.24 4.97
N ASP A 541 13.74 0.80 5.79
CA ASP A 541 13.56 2.05 6.50
C ASP A 541 13.45 3.27 5.55
N TYR A 542 12.80 4.32 6.05
CA TYR A 542 12.84 5.63 5.45
C TYR A 542 14.19 6.30 5.77
N PHE A 543 14.95 6.59 4.73
CA PHE A 543 16.25 7.25 4.80
C PHE A 543 16.16 8.70 4.29
N PRO A 544 15.95 9.70 5.18
CA PRO A 544 15.74 11.09 4.75
C PRO A 544 16.94 11.68 3.99
N ASN A 545 18.15 11.25 4.32
CA ASN A 545 19.39 11.81 3.77
C ASN A 545 19.90 11.08 2.51
N GLU A 546 19.15 10.08 2.02
CA GLU A 546 19.54 9.27 0.86
C GLU A 546 18.63 9.58 -0.34
N PRO A 547 19.01 10.49 -1.25
CA PRO A 547 18.13 10.97 -2.34
C PRO A 547 17.54 9.87 -3.22
N ASN A 548 18.31 8.80 -3.47
CA ASN A 548 17.86 7.69 -4.30
C ASN A 548 16.87 6.74 -3.58
N SER A 549 16.76 6.85 -2.26
CA SER A 549 15.87 5.98 -1.47
C SER A 549 14.40 6.36 -1.62
N HIS A 550 14.07 7.63 -1.84
CA HIS A 550 12.69 8.11 -1.78
C HIS A 550 11.77 7.47 -2.84
N ALA A 551 12.22 7.45 -4.10
CA ALA A 551 11.48 6.80 -5.19
C ALA A 551 11.37 5.29 -4.96
N TRP A 552 12.49 4.64 -4.61
CA TRP A 552 12.55 3.21 -4.31
C TRP A 552 11.64 2.83 -3.13
N HIS A 553 11.62 3.61 -2.07
CA HIS A 553 10.82 3.34 -0.89
C HIS A 553 9.31 3.26 -1.21
N ILE A 554 8.79 4.22 -2.02
CA ILE A 554 7.39 4.18 -2.43
C ILE A 554 7.14 3.04 -3.44
N TRP A 555 8.06 2.82 -4.38
CA TRP A 555 7.99 1.73 -5.35
C TRP A 555 7.94 0.35 -4.67
N ALA A 556 8.88 0.09 -3.76
CA ALA A 556 8.95 -1.17 -3.03
C ALA A 556 7.69 -1.38 -2.17
N ASN A 557 7.25 -0.36 -1.44
CA ASN A 557 6.04 -0.43 -0.62
C ASN A 557 4.80 -0.75 -1.45
N ALA A 558 4.60 -0.09 -2.60
CA ALA A 558 3.45 -0.31 -3.46
C ALA A 558 3.39 -1.74 -4.02
N HIS A 559 4.55 -2.34 -4.34
CA HIS A 559 4.62 -3.68 -4.89
C HIS A 559 4.59 -4.77 -3.80
N ASN A 560 5.26 -4.57 -2.67
CA ASN A 560 5.19 -5.50 -1.53
C ASN A 560 3.76 -5.61 -0.99
N ALA A 561 2.98 -4.53 -1.05
CA ALA A 561 1.56 -4.53 -0.68
C ALA A 561 0.72 -5.51 -1.52
N ILE A 562 1.16 -5.90 -2.73
CA ILE A 562 0.51 -6.94 -3.54
C ILE A 562 0.47 -8.29 -2.80
N PHE A 563 1.53 -8.62 -2.07
CA PHE A 563 1.61 -9.82 -1.24
C PHE A 563 0.92 -9.60 0.12
N MET A 564 1.25 -8.50 0.80
CA MET A 564 0.84 -8.23 2.17
C MET A 564 -0.69 -8.12 2.34
N ARG A 565 -1.41 -7.61 1.35
CA ARG A 565 -2.88 -7.48 1.40
C ARG A 565 -3.63 -8.80 1.57
N TYR A 566 -2.99 -9.93 1.25
CA TYR A 566 -3.58 -11.27 1.41
C TYR A 566 -3.23 -11.94 2.75
N LEU A 567 -2.37 -11.34 3.57
CA LEU A 567 -1.95 -11.87 4.86
C LEU A 567 -2.83 -11.46 6.04
N ASP A 568 -3.89 -10.71 5.82
CA ASP A 568 -4.76 -10.16 6.89
C ASP A 568 -3.99 -9.32 7.93
N VAL A 569 -2.99 -8.58 7.47
CA VAL A 569 -2.19 -7.63 8.24
C VAL A 569 -2.43 -6.20 7.75
N VAL A 570 -1.93 -5.22 8.49
CA VAL A 570 -1.89 -3.82 8.06
C VAL A 570 -0.45 -3.49 7.68
N PRO A 571 -0.15 -3.24 6.40
CA PRO A 571 1.19 -2.89 5.97
C PRO A 571 1.58 -1.49 6.47
N ASP A 572 2.71 -1.42 7.12
CA ASP A 572 3.32 -0.18 7.59
C ASP A 572 4.37 0.29 6.58
N TRP A 573 4.17 1.49 6.02
CA TRP A 573 5.08 2.11 5.05
C TRP A 573 6.11 3.02 5.72
N ASP A 574 6.39 2.79 6.99
CA ASP A 574 7.37 3.49 7.81
C ASP A 574 7.09 4.98 8.05
N MET A 575 7.88 5.57 8.94
CA MET A 575 7.90 6.98 9.28
C MET A 575 8.31 7.87 8.10
N PHE A 576 8.08 9.17 8.22
CA PHE A 576 8.63 10.19 7.33
C PHE A 576 8.71 11.54 8.04
N GLN A 577 9.44 12.50 7.45
CA GLN A 577 9.54 13.87 7.97
C GLN A 577 8.61 14.81 7.21
N SER A 578 7.74 15.54 7.92
CA SER A 578 6.75 16.44 7.31
C SER A 578 7.36 17.70 6.69
N THR A 579 8.59 18.04 7.04
CA THR A 579 9.32 19.21 6.53
C THR A 579 10.40 18.88 5.50
N HIS A 580 10.55 17.60 5.16
CA HIS A 580 11.48 17.18 4.12
C HIS A 580 11.04 17.70 2.74
N ASP A 581 11.98 17.92 1.80
CA ASP A 581 11.68 18.41 0.43
C ASP A 581 10.68 17.51 -0.32
N HIS A 582 10.61 16.22 0.00
CA HIS A 582 9.69 15.23 -0.58
C HIS A 582 8.56 14.83 0.39
N SER A 583 8.26 15.66 1.39
CA SER A 583 7.28 15.35 2.44
C SER A 583 5.88 15.07 1.89
N GLU A 584 5.39 15.90 0.97
CA GLU A 584 4.07 15.72 0.34
C GLU A 584 3.98 14.40 -0.45
N PHE A 585 5.05 14.04 -1.17
CA PHE A 585 5.17 12.77 -1.91
C PHE A 585 5.06 11.56 -0.98
N HIS A 586 5.74 11.60 0.17
CA HIS A 586 5.68 10.56 1.20
C HIS A 586 4.36 10.53 1.95
N ALA A 587 3.79 11.70 2.28
CA ALA A 587 2.49 11.82 2.93
C ALA A 587 1.36 11.24 2.08
N ALA A 588 1.33 11.59 0.78
CA ALA A 588 0.34 11.10 -0.17
C ALA A 588 0.39 9.56 -0.28
N ALA A 589 1.59 8.98 -0.38
CA ALA A 589 1.77 7.54 -0.47
C ALA A 589 1.26 6.82 0.78
N ARG A 590 1.56 7.33 1.98
CA ARG A 590 1.09 6.74 3.24
C ARG A 590 -0.41 6.88 3.42
N CYS A 591 -0.99 8.00 3.04
CA CYS A 591 -2.45 8.18 3.09
C CYS A 591 -3.19 7.16 2.22
N ILE A 592 -2.65 6.80 1.04
CA ILE A 592 -3.26 5.81 0.15
C ILE A 592 -2.96 4.38 0.60
N SER A 593 -1.86 4.14 1.30
CA SER A 593 -1.44 2.80 1.71
C SER A 593 -2.51 2.03 2.48
N GLY A 594 -3.34 2.73 3.26
CA GLY A 594 -4.28 2.13 4.21
C GLY A 594 -3.61 1.64 5.50
N GLY A 595 -2.32 1.92 5.68
CA GLY A 595 -1.54 1.62 6.88
C GLY A 595 -1.56 2.74 7.93
N PRO A 596 -0.81 2.59 9.04
CA PRO A 596 -0.57 3.66 10.01
C PRO A 596 0.22 4.79 9.38
N ILE A 597 0.11 5.98 9.97
CA ILE A 597 0.93 7.14 9.61
C ILE A 597 1.58 7.67 10.87
N TYR A 598 2.89 7.76 10.87
CA TYR A 598 3.67 8.38 11.94
C TYR A 598 4.82 9.20 11.36
N ILE A 599 5.00 10.38 11.95
CA ILE A 599 6.04 11.32 11.57
C ILE A 599 7.27 11.16 12.48
N THR A 600 8.40 11.62 11.99
CA THR A 600 9.67 11.60 12.71
C THR A 600 10.41 12.93 12.54
N ASP A 601 9.65 14.03 12.69
CA ASP A 601 10.15 15.39 12.53
C ASP A 601 11.10 15.77 13.65
N VAL A 602 12.03 16.67 13.36
CA VAL A 602 12.77 17.37 14.41
C VAL A 602 11.78 18.19 15.26
N PRO A 603 11.76 18.04 16.60
CA PRO A 603 10.81 18.77 17.44
C PRO A 603 10.89 20.28 17.22
N GLY A 604 9.77 20.88 16.88
CA GLY A 604 9.67 22.32 16.53
C GLY A 604 9.70 22.60 15.04
N GLU A 605 10.10 21.66 14.21
CA GLU A 605 10.14 21.78 12.76
C GLU A 605 9.04 20.88 12.15
N HIS A 606 7.80 21.41 12.06
CA HIS A 606 6.65 20.64 11.60
C HIS A 606 5.89 21.38 10.51
N ASP A 607 5.54 20.71 9.42
CA ASP A 607 4.56 21.22 8.45
C ASP A 607 3.13 20.90 8.93
N LEU A 608 2.57 21.82 9.72
CA LEU A 608 1.21 21.67 10.24
C LEU A 608 0.14 21.70 9.14
N ALA A 609 0.41 22.32 7.98
CA ALA A 609 -0.52 22.35 6.86
C ALA A 609 -0.60 20.97 6.21
N LEU A 610 0.54 20.30 6.01
CA LEU A 610 0.60 18.93 5.50
C LEU A 610 -0.02 17.93 6.50
N VAL A 611 0.30 18.05 7.79
CA VAL A 611 -0.29 17.21 8.84
C VAL A 611 -1.82 17.33 8.86
N LYS A 612 -2.36 18.54 8.72
CA LYS A 612 -3.81 18.76 8.64
C LYS A 612 -4.46 18.15 7.40
N GLN A 613 -3.73 17.96 6.30
CA GLN A 613 -4.25 17.24 5.12
C GLN A 613 -4.35 15.72 5.35
N MET A 614 -3.50 15.15 6.21
CA MET A 614 -3.50 13.72 6.55
C MET A 614 -4.51 13.38 7.65
N THR A 615 -4.81 14.33 8.55
CA THR A 615 -5.56 14.09 9.78
C THR A 615 -6.89 14.85 9.80
N ALA A 616 -7.81 14.38 10.64
CA ALA A 616 -9.06 15.07 10.91
C ALA A 616 -9.50 14.82 12.36
N LEU A 617 -10.33 15.71 12.91
CA LEU A 617 -10.92 15.55 14.25
C LEU A 617 -12.20 14.72 14.18
N THR A 618 -12.38 13.81 15.12
CA THR A 618 -13.68 13.17 15.35
C THR A 618 -14.62 14.11 16.13
N THR A 619 -15.87 13.75 16.26
CA THR A 619 -16.84 14.48 17.09
C THR A 619 -16.49 14.47 18.59
N SER A 620 -15.68 13.53 19.04
CA SER A 620 -15.15 13.47 20.41
C SER A 620 -13.85 14.26 20.60
N GLY A 621 -13.35 14.95 19.56
CA GLY A 621 -12.13 15.74 19.59
C GLY A 621 -10.83 14.93 19.44
N ARG A 622 -10.91 13.64 19.08
CA ARG A 622 -9.72 12.82 18.79
C ARG A 622 -9.19 13.11 17.39
N THR A 623 -7.89 13.18 17.25
CA THR A 623 -7.23 13.23 15.95
C THR A 623 -7.10 11.83 15.36
N ILE A 624 -7.58 11.65 14.13
CA ILE A 624 -7.45 10.41 13.36
C ILE A 624 -6.86 10.67 11.99
N ILE A 625 -6.21 9.65 11.42
CA ILE A 625 -5.84 9.60 10.01
C ILE A 625 -7.02 9.04 9.19
N LEU A 626 -7.14 9.46 7.94
CA LEU A 626 -8.22 9.01 7.07
C LEU A 626 -7.74 7.86 6.18
N ARG A 627 -7.84 6.62 6.70
CA ARG A 627 -7.42 5.42 5.98
C ARG A 627 -8.52 4.91 5.05
N PRO A 628 -8.20 4.59 3.78
CA PRO A 628 -9.09 3.83 2.90
C PRO A 628 -9.45 2.46 3.47
N SER A 629 -10.58 1.89 3.01
CA SER A 629 -11.04 0.55 3.46
C SER A 629 -10.18 -0.59 2.90
N TYR A 630 -9.56 -0.38 1.73
CA TYR A 630 -8.70 -1.34 1.07
C TYR A 630 -7.27 -0.80 1.00
N LEU A 631 -6.32 -1.71 1.14
CA LEU A 631 -4.90 -1.39 1.11
C LEU A 631 -4.46 -0.95 -0.28
N GLY A 632 -3.66 0.12 -0.34
CA GLY A 632 -3.06 0.61 -1.57
C GLY A 632 -1.96 -0.31 -2.07
N SER A 633 -2.00 -0.66 -3.35
CA SER A 633 -0.95 -1.44 -4.02
C SER A 633 -0.77 -1.00 -5.46
N SER A 634 0.39 -1.30 -6.06
CA SER A 634 0.62 -1.05 -7.49
C SER A 634 -0.45 -1.76 -8.32
N ILE A 635 -0.96 -1.07 -9.37
CA ILE A 635 -1.89 -1.65 -10.34
C ILE A 635 -1.21 -2.06 -11.66
N HIS A 636 0.03 -1.63 -11.86
CA HIS A 636 0.88 -2.05 -12.97
C HIS A 636 2.03 -2.89 -12.41
N HIS A 637 2.07 -4.16 -12.77
CA HIS A 637 2.87 -5.15 -12.07
C HIS A 637 4.14 -5.52 -12.84
N TYR A 638 4.14 -5.34 -14.17
CA TYR A 638 5.19 -5.83 -15.05
C TYR A 638 6.15 -4.75 -15.55
N GLU A 639 5.92 -3.49 -15.18
CA GLU A 639 6.76 -2.35 -15.50
C GLU A 639 7.85 -2.20 -14.45
N ASP A 640 9.09 -1.94 -14.89
CA ASP A 640 10.22 -1.70 -13.99
C ASP A 640 10.32 -0.23 -13.59
N LEU A 641 10.97 0.03 -12.46
CA LEU A 641 11.31 1.39 -12.00
C LEU A 641 12.06 2.19 -13.07
N GLY A 642 12.88 1.51 -13.89
CA GLY A 642 13.64 2.09 -14.99
C GLY A 642 12.85 2.44 -16.25
N ASP A 643 11.62 1.94 -16.42
CA ASP A 643 10.83 2.09 -17.66
C ASP A 643 10.33 3.52 -17.89
N GLY A 644 10.51 4.42 -16.93
CA GLY A 644 10.16 5.82 -17.05
C GLY A 644 8.65 6.06 -17.15
N LEU A 645 7.88 5.33 -16.34
CA LEU A 645 6.42 5.41 -16.22
C LEU A 645 6.01 5.93 -14.85
N LEU A 646 4.82 6.53 -14.77
CA LEU A 646 4.25 6.94 -13.49
C LEU A 646 3.84 5.69 -12.68
N LEU A 647 4.24 5.62 -11.42
CA LEU A 647 3.73 4.61 -10.51
C LEU A 647 2.27 4.92 -10.18
N LYS A 648 1.39 3.95 -10.36
CA LYS A 648 -0.04 4.03 -10.02
C LYS A 648 -0.35 3.12 -8.86
N ILE A 649 -0.83 3.70 -7.75
CA ILE A 649 -1.23 2.99 -6.54
C ILE A 649 -2.75 3.04 -6.44
N GLY A 650 -3.38 1.89 -6.60
CA GLY A 650 -4.83 1.75 -6.52
C GLY A 650 -5.29 1.38 -5.11
N SER A 651 -6.32 2.06 -4.62
CA SER A 651 -7.02 1.78 -3.37
C SER A 651 -8.52 2.01 -3.53
N PHE A 652 -9.31 1.66 -2.52
CA PHE A 652 -10.76 1.83 -2.55
C PHE A 652 -11.31 2.11 -1.16
N HIS A 653 -12.36 2.91 -1.08
CA HIS A 653 -13.05 3.17 0.17
C HIS A 653 -14.56 3.06 0.02
N GLY A 654 -15.21 2.35 0.96
CA GLY A 654 -16.66 2.22 1.06
C GLY A 654 -17.19 0.87 0.59
N ALA A 655 -18.53 0.80 0.37
CA ALA A 655 -19.23 -0.40 -0.07
C ALA A 655 -19.15 -0.56 -1.60
N SER A 656 -19.22 -1.79 -2.09
CA SER A 656 -18.90 -2.19 -3.47
C SER A 656 -19.66 -1.47 -4.59
N GLN A 657 -20.75 -0.80 -4.38
CA GLN A 657 -21.49 -0.07 -5.44
C GLN A 657 -21.60 1.43 -5.17
N ALA A 658 -21.22 1.86 -3.98
CA ALA A 658 -21.32 3.24 -3.54
C ALA A 658 -19.97 3.79 -3.07
N GLY A 659 -18.91 3.03 -3.23
CA GLY A 659 -17.57 3.40 -2.79
C GLY A 659 -16.82 4.22 -3.82
N THR A 660 -15.70 4.78 -3.38
CA THR A 660 -14.81 5.65 -4.14
C THR A 660 -13.56 4.90 -4.55
N GLY A 661 -13.27 4.84 -5.84
CA GLY A 661 -11.99 4.39 -6.36
C GLY A 661 -10.92 5.46 -6.15
N ILE A 662 -9.77 5.08 -5.61
CA ILE A 662 -8.65 5.99 -5.32
C ILE A 662 -7.46 5.55 -6.16
N LEU A 663 -6.86 6.50 -6.88
CA LEU A 663 -5.66 6.29 -7.67
C LEU A 663 -4.61 7.33 -7.29
N GLY A 664 -3.57 6.90 -6.58
CA GLY A 664 -2.38 7.70 -6.37
C GLY A 664 -1.41 7.54 -7.53
N VAL A 665 -0.98 8.64 -8.08
CA VAL A 665 -0.06 8.70 -9.21
C VAL A 665 1.22 9.38 -8.75
N PHE A 666 2.37 8.71 -8.92
CA PHE A 666 3.65 9.17 -8.39
C PHE A 666 4.72 9.13 -9.47
N ASN A 667 5.46 10.21 -9.62
CA ASN A 667 6.62 10.19 -10.50
C ASN A 667 7.87 9.73 -9.73
N VAL A 668 8.17 8.46 -9.86
CA VAL A 668 9.36 7.80 -9.27
C VAL A 668 10.56 7.80 -10.22
N SER A 669 10.44 8.40 -11.40
CA SER A 669 11.50 8.48 -12.41
C SER A 669 12.40 9.70 -12.20
N THR A 670 13.41 9.83 -13.05
CA THR A 670 14.37 10.95 -13.04
C THR A 670 14.01 12.08 -14.01
N ARG A 671 12.84 12.01 -14.65
CA ARG A 671 12.37 13.02 -15.62
C ARG A 671 10.89 13.31 -15.43
N ARG A 672 10.43 14.44 -15.95
CA ARG A 672 9.00 14.71 -16.03
C ARG A 672 8.30 13.70 -16.93
N LEU A 673 7.16 13.24 -16.47
CA LEU A 673 6.31 12.29 -17.19
C LEU A 673 4.88 12.79 -17.30
N ASN A 674 4.26 12.37 -18.39
CA ASN A 674 2.84 12.57 -18.65
C ASN A 674 2.20 11.22 -18.98
N GLU A 675 0.99 10.96 -18.49
CA GLU A 675 0.22 9.78 -18.84
C GLU A 675 -1.26 10.06 -19.02
N LEU A 676 -1.92 9.19 -19.78
CA LEU A 676 -3.37 9.13 -19.94
C LEU A 676 -3.93 8.01 -19.07
N LEU A 677 -4.75 8.37 -18.10
CA LEU A 677 -5.30 7.44 -17.10
C LEU A 677 -6.79 7.19 -17.38
N PRO A 678 -7.19 5.96 -17.78
CA PRO A 678 -8.59 5.62 -17.96
C PRO A 678 -9.30 5.44 -16.62
N LEU A 679 -10.59 5.72 -16.59
CA LEU A 679 -11.44 5.48 -15.42
C LEU A 679 -11.39 4.00 -14.95
N ALA A 680 -11.14 3.06 -15.86
CA ALA A 680 -10.99 1.64 -15.54
C ALA A 680 -9.78 1.30 -14.65
N TYR A 681 -8.82 2.19 -14.47
CA TYR A 681 -7.68 2.00 -13.54
C TYR A 681 -8.06 2.22 -12.07
N PHE A 682 -9.21 2.84 -11.81
CA PHE A 682 -9.65 3.07 -10.44
C PHE A 682 -10.28 1.78 -9.87
N PRO A 683 -9.77 1.25 -8.75
CA PRO A 683 -10.34 0.05 -8.14
C PRO A 683 -11.81 0.23 -7.79
N GLY A 684 -12.62 -0.79 -8.03
CA GLY A 684 -14.04 -0.82 -7.67
C GLY A 684 -14.98 -0.01 -8.56
N VAL A 685 -14.48 0.63 -9.63
CA VAL A 685 -15.31 1.31 -10.62
C VAL A 685 -16.12 0.29 -11.45
N LEU A 686 -17.41 0.58 -11.66
CA LEU A 686 -18.36 -0.27 -12.38
C LEU A 686 -18.81 0.42 -13.67
N SER A 687 -19.01 -0.36 -14.75
CA SER A 687 -19.44 0.17 -16.05
C SER A 687 -20.86 0.73 -16.05
N SER A 688 -21.71 0.30 -15.11
CA SER A 688 -23.10 0.73 -14.98
C SER A 688 -23.33 2.02 -14.19
N ILE A 689 -22.25 2.68 -13.73
CA ILE A 689 -22.32 3.86 -12.86
C ILE A 689 -21.54 5.00 -13.49
N ASP A 690 -22.06 6.22 -13.40
CA ASP A 690 -21.36 7.43 -13.76
C ASP A 690 -20.50 7.92 -12.58
N TYR A 691 -19.33 8.43 -12.90
CA TYR A 691 -18.36 8.93 -11.93
C TYR A 691 -17.90 10.34 -12.29
N VAL A 692 -17.54 11.10 -11.27
CA VAL A 692 -16.69 12.27 -11.41
C VAL A 692 -15.33 11.98 -10.79
N VAL A 693 -14.27 12.38 -11.45
CA VAL A 693 -12.90 12.26 -10.95
C VAL A 693 -12.46 13.59 -10.36
N ARG A 694 -12.05 13.61 -9.11
CA ARG A 694 -11.51 14.81 -8.46
C ARG A 694 -10.01 14.67 -8.28
N ALA A 695 -9.25 15.68 -8.72
CA ALA A 695 -7.82 15.82 -8.45
C ALA A 695 -7.61 16.53 -7.10
N HIS A 696 -6.74 15.97 -6.26
CA HIS A 696 -6.48 16.54 -4.92
C HIS A 696 -5.72 17.86 -5.01
N THR A 697 -4.65 17.92 -5.82
CA THR A 697 -3.75 19.09 -5.87
C THR A 697 -4.42 20.38 -6.36
N THR A 698 -5.46 20.27 -7.20
CA THR A 698 -6.18 21.43 -7.75
C THR A 698 -7.58 21.59 -7.22
N GLY A 699 -8.17 20.52 -6.65
CA GLY A 699 -9.57 20.47 -6.26
C GLY A 699 -10.56 20.41 -7.42
N LYS A 700 -10.10 20.42 -8.68
CA LYS A 700 -10.95 20.32 -9.87
C LYS A 700 -11.63 18.97 -9.97
N VAL A 701 -12.82 18.97 -10.54
CA VAL A 701 -13.64 17.77 -10.75
C VAL A 701 -13.90 17.61 -12.25
N SER A 702 -13.86 16.38 -12.74
CA SER A 702 -14.20 16.06 -14.13
C SER A 702 -15.67 16.27 -14.43
N ASP A 703 -16.04 16.25 -15.71
CA ASP A 703 -17.42 15.98 -16.09
C ASP A 703 -17.82 14.55 -15.72
N PRO A 704 -19.12 14.26 -15.53
CA PRO A 704 -19.57 12.90 -15.32
C PRO A 704 -19.19 11.98 -16.49
N VAL A 705 -18.55 10.86 -16.18
CA VAL A 705 -18.05 9.87 -17.17
C VAL A 705 -18.34 8.45 -16.70
N SER A 706 -18.52 7.53 -17.63
CA SER A 706 -18.56 6.09 -17.39
C SER A 706 -17.37 5.40 -18.06
N THR A 707 -17.10 4.15 -17.73
CA THR A 707 -16.01 3.38 -18.39
C THR A 707 -16.28 3.11 -19.87
N GLU A 708 -17.51 3.25 -20.33
CA GLU A 708 -17.91 3.09 -21.74
C GLU A 708 -17.72 4.36 -22.56
N THR A 709 -17.51 5.49 -21.89
CA THR A 709 -17.30 6.80 -22.55
C THR A 709 -15.88 6.88 -23.08
N PRO A 710 -15.65 7.16 -24.37
CA PRO A 710 -14.31 7.36 -24.91
C PRO A 710 -13.51 8.48 -24.24
N ALA A 711 -14.21 9.50 -23.72
CA ALA A 711 -13.66 10.64 -22.99
C ALA A 711 -13.32 10.33 -21.51
N SER A 712 -13.36 9.06 -21.07
CA SER A 712 -13.08 8.68 -19.68
C SER A 712 -11.59 8.72 -19.32
N LEU A 713 -10.76 9.42 -20.08
CA LEU A 713 -9.32 9.57 -19.84
C LEU A 713 -9.02 10.87 -19.09
N THR A 714 -8.13 10.78 -18.12
CA THR A 714 -7.57 11.93 -17.41
C THR A 714 -6.09 12.07 -17.76
N VAL A 715 -5.67 13.28 -18.15
CA VAL A 715 -4.25 13.60 -18.36
C VAL A 715 -3.61 13.92 -17.02
N VAL A 716 -2.50 13.25 -16.70
CA VAL A 716 -1.66 13.55 -15.54
C VAL A 716 -0.24 13.87 -16.00
N SER A 717 0.31 14.96 -15.48
CA SER A 717 1.65 15.46 -15.78
C SER A 717 2.36 15.78 -14.47
N LEU A 718 3.46 15.08 -14.18
CA LEU A 718 4.20 15.21 -12.92
C LEU A 718 5.69 15.43 -13.17
N ASP A 719 6.25 16.42 -12.50
CA ASP A 719 7.70 16.55 -12.38
C ASP A 719 8.27 15.47 -11.44
N VAL A 720 9.60 15.36 -11.37
CA VAL A 720 10.28 14.35 -10.57
C VAL A 720 9.83 14.43 -9.10
N GLN A 721 9.51 13.29 -8.50
CA GLN A 721 9.05 13.16 -7.11
C GLN A 721 7.80 14.00 -6.79
N GLN A 722 6.98 14.31 -7.80
CA GLN A 722 5.64 14.84 -7.61
C GLN A 722 4.60 13.73 -7.60
N TYR A 723 3.42 14.07 -7.12
CA TYR A 723 2.28 13.16 -7.01
C TYR A 723 0.96 13.84 -7.39
N GLU A 724 -0.04 13.03 -7.65
CA GLU A 724 -1.46 13.42 -7.69
C GLU A 724 -2.30 12.31 -7.04
N ILE A 725 -3.32 12.68 -6.28
CA ILE A 725 -4.35 11.76 -5.82
C ILE A 725 -5.64 12.05 -6.59
N LEU A 726 -6.07 11.07 -7.36
CA LEU A 726 -7.33 11.10 -8.09
C LEU A 726 -8.35 10.21 -7.37
N CYS A 727 -9.54 10.74 -7.13
CA CYS A 727 -10.65 9.97 -6.55
C CYS A 727 -11.83 9.95 -7.52
N ALA A 728 -12.29 8.73 -7.89
CA ALA A 728 -13.47 8.51 -8.72
C ALA A 728 -14.69 8.32 -7.80
N PHE A 729 -15.54 9.35 -7.74
CA PHE A 729 -16.74 9.36 -6.91
C PHE A 729 -17.97 8.99 -7.74
N PRO A 730 -18.78 8.02 -7.30
CA PRO A 730 -20.04 7.72 -7.97
C PRO A 730 -21.01 8.90 -7.88
N VAL A 731 -21.68 9.20 -8.99
CA VAL A 731 -22.70 10.24 -9.07
C VAL A 731 -24.02 9.66 -9.57
N THR A 732 -25.13 10.21 -9.07
CA THR A 732 -26.47 9.80 -9.44
C THR A 732 -27.06 10.81 -10.39
N PRO A 733 -27.57 10.39 -11.58
CA PRO A 733 -28.30 11.28 -12.46
C PRO A 733 -29.63 11.70 -11.84
N PHE A 734 -30.07 12.91 -12.15
CA PHE A 734 -31.39 13.43 -11.76
C PHE A 734 -32.08 14.17 -12.91
N GLU A 735 -33.41 14.15 -12.90
CA GLU A 735 -34.23 14.92 -13.81
C GLU A 735 -34.51 16.31 -13.22
N GLY A 736 -34.06 17.35 -13.92
CA GLY A 736 -34.30 18.74 -13.54
C GLY A 736 -35.73 19.19 -13.84
N ARG A 737 -36.36 19.88 -12.87
CA ARG A 737 -37.66 20.52 -13.06
C ARG A 737 -37.55 22.05 -13.14
N LYS A 738 -36.69 22.62 -12.31
CA LYS A 738 -36.36 24.05 -12.28
C LYS A 738 -35.10 24.31 -13.12
N TYR A 739 -34.18 23.37 -13.20
CA TYR A 739 -32.93 23.42 -13.93
C TYR A 739 -32.85 22.28 -14.96
N VAL A 740 -31.76 22.21 -15.71
CA VAL A 740 -31.52 21.10 -16.64
C VAL A 740 -31.23 19.80 -15.89
N ASN A 741 -31.35 18.66 -16.56
CA ASN A 741 -30.92 17.36 -16.02
C ASN A 741 -29.47 17.40 -15.61
N GLY A 742 -29.11 16.69 -14.58
CA GLY A 742 -27.77 16.73 -14.04
C GLY A 742 -27.38 15.51 -13.22
N HIS A 743 -26.26 15.64 -12.51
CA HIS A 743 -25.72 14.62 -11.63
C HIS A 743 -25.40 15.21 -10.28
N ALA A 744 -25.54 14.41 -9.22
CA ALA A 744 -25.18 14.79 -7.86
C ALA A 744 -24.45 13.65 -7.15
N GLY A 745 -23.50 14.00 -6.25
CA GLY A 745 -22.71 13.03 -5.48
C GLY A 745 -21.88 13.70 -4.39
N PHE A 746 -21.36 12.91 -3.45
CA PHE A 746 -20.38 13.37 -2.47
C PHE A 746 -18.96 13.24 -3.00
N VAL A 747 -18.09 14.20 -2.71
CA VAL A 747 -16.66 14.16 -3.09
C VAL A 747 -15.73 14.14 -1.86
N GLY A 748 -16.27 13.73 -0.70
CA GLY A 748 -15.50 13.57 0.54
C GLY A 748 -15.07 14.88 1.19
N LEU A 749 -14.12 14.85 2.11
CA LEU A 749 -13.54 16.04 2.73
C LEU A 749 -12.51 16.66 1.79
N THR A 750 -12.84 17.84 1.24
CA THR A 750 -12.12 18.46 0.11
C THR A 750 -10.67 18.86 0.43
N ALA A 751 -10.36 19.18 1.69
CA ALA A 751 -9.03 19.61 2.14
C ALA A 751 -8.12 18.46 2.63
N LYS A 752 -8.52 17.20 2.42
CA LYS A 752 -7.78 16.02 2.91
C LYS A 752 -7.25 15.18 1.75
N LEU A 753 -6.04 14.61 1.90
CA LEU A 753 -5.40 13.73 0.91
C LEU A 753 -6.27 12.54 0.52
N THR A 754 -6.90 11.90 1.51
CA THR A 754 -7.83 10.78 1.33
C THR A 754 -9.19 11.09 1.95
N GLY A 755 -9.73 12.29 1.66
CA GLY A 755 -10.97 12.79 2.27
C GLY A 755 -12.21 11.93 2.00
N CYS A 756 -12.22 11.12 0.96
CA CYS A 756 -13.27 10.11 0.71
C CYS A 756 -13.36 9.11 1.86
N ALA A 757 -12.24 8.82 2.53
CA ALA A 757 -12.22 7.89 3.65
C ALA A 757 -12.92 8.40 4.92
N ALA A 758 -13.38 9.63 4.95
CA ALA A 758 -14.26 10.11 6.01
C ALA A 758 -15.71 9.63 5.87
N LEU A 759 -16.13 9.24 4.66
CA LEU A 759 -17.50 8.79 4.39
C LEU A 759 -17.71 7.34 4.85
N THR A 760 -18.66 7.08 5.76
CA THR A 760 -18.97 5.74 6.25
C THR A 760 -20.26 5.18 5.64
N ALA A 761 -21.16 6.04 5.22
CA ALA A 761 -22.38 5.68 4.50
C ALA A 761 -22.78 6.80 3.54
N VAL A 762 -23.32 6.45 2.38
CA VAL A 762 -23.83 7.39 1.38
C VAL A 762 -25.17 6.88 0.84
N THR A 763 -26.15 7.79 0.71
CA THR A 763 -27.44 7.52 0.08
C THR A 763 -27.83 8.74 -0.74
N ILE A 764 -28.23 8.54 -1.99
CA ILE A 764 -28.71 9.59 -2.89
C ILE A 764 -29.95 9.09 -3.59
N PHE A 765 -31.02 9.90 -3.56
CA PHE A 765 -32.24 9.58 -4.28
C PHE A 765 -32.99 10.85 -4.70
N GLN A 766 -33.73 10.77 -5.80
CA GLN A 766 -34.63 11.85 -6.23
C GLN A 766 -36.06 11.54 -5.75
N SER A 767 -36.65 12.49 -5.04
CA SER A 767 -38.03 12.42 -4.58
C SER A 767 -39.02 12.65 -5.73
N ARG A 768 -40.27 12.19 -5.56
CA ARG A 768 -41.36 12.46 -6.52
C ARG A 768 -41.70 13.96 -6.67
N THR A 769 -41.30 14.78 -5.72
CA THR A 769 -41.47 16.24 -5.76
C THR A 769 -40.40 16.96 -6.58
N GLY A 770 -39.37 16.23 -7.10
CA GLY A 770 -38.32 16.79 -7.88
C GLY A 770 -37.14 17.29 -7.03
N ARG A 771 -37.07 16.95 -5.74
CA ARG A 771 -35.89 17.23 -4.89
C ARG A 771 -34.93 16.06 -4.98
N VAL A 772 -33.63 16.37 -4.97
CA VAL A 772 -32.58 15.38 -4.78
C VAL A 772 -32.11 15.44 -3.34
N ASP A 773 -32.24 14.33 -2.64
CA ASP A 773 -31.83 14.18 -1.24
C ASP A 773 -30.54 13.35 -1.20
N LEU A 774 -29.48 13.98 -0.70
CA LEU A 774 -28.18 13.36 -0.46
C LEU A 774 -27.98 13.24 1.05
N ALA A 775 -27.64 12.07 1.53
CA ALA A 775 -27.34 11.83 2.94
C ALA A 775 -26.02 11.05 3.07
N CYS A 776 -25.17 11.44 3.99
CA CYS A 776 -23.97 10.70 4.35
C CYS A 776 -23.73 10.69 5.86
N SER A 777 -22.92 9.72 6.29
CA SER A 777 -22.32 9.70 7.63
C SER A 777 -20.81 9.94 7.50
N LEU A 778 -20.27 10.78 8.38
CA LEU A 778 -18.85 11.11 8.44
C LEU A 778 -18.25 10.63 9.76
N ARG A 779 -17.12 9.96 9.72
CA ARG A 779 -16.33 9.59 10.92
C ARG A 779 -15.39 10.71 11.40
N ALA A 780 -15.32 11.81 10.66
CA ALA A 780 -14.46 12.95 11.00
C ALA A 780 -15.07 14.27 10.52
N LEU A 781 -14.72 15.34 11.19
CA LEU A 781 -15.12 16.71 10.88
C LEU A 781 -14.19 17.30 9.82
N GLY A 782 -14.69 18.28 9.07
CA GLY A 782 -13.95 19.00 8.04
C GLY A 782 -14.86 19.59 6.98
N ILE A 783 -14.34 20.04 5.85
CA ILE A 783 -15.09 20.62 4.73
C ILE A 783 -15.58 19.51 3.81
N LEU A 784 -16.85 19.17 3.88
CA LEU A 784 -17.50 18.18 3.02
C LEU A 784 -17.87 18.78 1.67
N GLY A 785 -17.43 18.15 0.58
CA GLY A 785 -17.80 18.50 -0.77
C GLY A 785 -19.01 17.72 -1.28
N VAL A 786 -19.94 18.43 -1.92
CA VAL A 786 -21.09 17.87 -2.64
C VAL A 786 -21.07 18.37 -4.07
N PHE A 787 -20.88 17.44 -5.02
CA PHE A 787 -20.92 17.75 -6.44
C PHE A 787 -22.38 17.83 -6.91
N VAL A 788 -22.73 18.93 -7.59
CA VAL A 788 -24.03 19.12 -8.28
C VAL A 788 -23.73 19.82 -9.61
N SER A 789 -23.90 19.10 -10.71
CA SER A 789 -23.48 19.60 -12.05
C SER A 789 -24.14 20.92 -12.43
N THR A 790 -25.34 21.19 -11.93
CA THR A 790 -26.12 22.40 -12.18
C THR A 790 -25.91 23.52 -11.15
N LEU A 791 -25.06 23.31 -10.14
CA LEU A 791 -24.78 24.28 -9.06
C LEU A 791 -24.44 25.70 -9.55
N PRO A 792 -23.68 25.90 -10.67
CA PRO A 792 -23.36 27.23 -11.15
C PRO A 792 -24.58 28.12 -11.46
N SER A 793 -25.72 27.51 -11.81
CA SER A 793 -26.97 28.21 -12.14
C SER A 793 -27.95 28.34 -10.95
N MET A 794 -27.61 27.78 -9.78
CA MET A 794 -28.50 27.67 -8.61
C MET A 794 -28.19 28.75 -7.57
N ASN A 795 -29.16 29.03 -6.68
CA ASN A 795 -28.96 29.85 -5.48
C ASN A 795 -28.86 29.01 -4.24
N ILE A 796 -27.74 29.10 -3.51
CA ILE A 796 -27.48 28.27 -2.33
C ILE A 796 -28.57 28.49 -1.26
N ALA A 797 -28.97 29.75 -0.99
CA ALA A 797 -29.94 30.07 0.06
C ALA A 797 -31.36 29.52 -0.23
N ASP A 798 -31.76 29.47 -1.52
CA ASP A 798 -33.11 29.14 -1.93
C ASP A 798 -33.25 27.66 -2.34
N ASP A 799 -32.18 27.09 -2.92
CA ASP A 799 -32.25 25.77 -3.56
C ASP A 799 -31.68 24.63 -2.69
N PHE A 800 -30.94 24.97 -1.61
CA PHE A 800 -30.32 23.97 -0.75
C PHE A 800 -30.82 24.04 0.69
N MET A 801 -31.10 22.89 1.26
CA MET A 801 -31.27 22.67 2.70
C MET A 801 -30.23 21.70 3.21
N VAL A 802 -29.35 22.18 4.07
CA VAL A 802 -28.30 21.33 4.69
C VAL A 802 -28.60 21.17 6.17
N THR A 803 -28.55 19.92 6.65
CA THR A 803 -28.73 19.59 8.08
C THR A 803 -27.58 18.74 8.60
N GLY A 804 -27.16 19.01 9.85
CA GLY A 804 -26.27 18.17 10.64
C GLY A 804 -27.07 17.57 11.81
N LYS A 805 -27.12 16.25 11.95
CA LYS A 805 -27.99 15.55 12.92
C LYS A 805 -29.44 16.05 12.89
N ASP A 806 -30.00 16.20 11.72
CA ASP A 806 -31.35 16.69 11.45
C ASP A 806 -31.66 18.16 11.88
N VAL A 807 -30.61 18.92 12.25
CA VAL A 807 -30.70 20.35 12.57
C VAL A 807 -30.11 21.15 11.41
N PRO A 808 -30.81 22.21 10.89
CA PRO A 808 -30.27 23.05 9.84
C PRO A 808 -28.91 23.66 10.24
N VAL A 809 -27.91 23.57 9.35
CA VAL A 809 -26.60 24.19 9.59
C VAL A 809 -26.67 25.70 9.29
N PRO A 810 -25.87 26.56 9.94
CA PRO A 810 -25.77 27.96 9.62
C PRO A 810 -25.36 28.16 8.15
N LEU A 811 -26.08 29.02 7.40
CA LEU A 811 -25.86 29.24 5.98
C LEU A 811 -24.43 29.72 5.68
N GLU A 812 -23.81 30.44 6.59
CA GLU A 812 -22.42 30.89 6.49
C GLU A 812 -21.38 29.75 6.50
N THR A 813 -21.78 28.51 6.81
CA THR A 813 -20.94 27.31 6.73
C THR A 813 -21.08 26.57 5.40
N VAL A 814 -21.92 27.10 4.49
CA VAL A 814 -22.21 26.50 3.18
C VAL A 814 -21.83 27.49 2.08
N ARG A 815 -20.94 27.09 1.17
CA ARG A 815 -20.46 27.95 0.08
C ARG A 815 -20.19 27.15 -1.19
N ARG A 816 -20.03 27.84 -2.33
CA ARG A 816 -19.43 27.23 -3.51
C ARG A 816 -17.93 27.09 -3.33
N SER A 817 -17.38 26.02 -3.86
CA SER A 817 -15.93 25.83 -3.89
C SER A 817 -15.27 26.88 -4.82
N GLU A 818 -14.11 27.38 -4.40
CA GLU A 818 -13.29 28.30 -5.20
C GLU A 818 -12.57 27.56 -6.34
N THR A 819 -12.36 26.24 -6.20
CA THR A 819 -11.62 25.42 -7.17
C THR A 819 -12.49 24.86 -8.29
N ASP A 820 -13.75 24.50 -7.98
CA ASP A 820 -14.73 24.02 -8.96
C ASP A 820 -16.14 24.52 -8.58
N PRO A 821 -16.77 25.38 -9.41
CA PRO A 821 -18.06 25.98 -9.08
C PRO A 821 -19.23 24.97 -9.01
N ARG A 822 -19.03 23.72 -9.44
CA ARG A 822 -20.01 22.62 -9.34
C ARG A 822 -19.96 21.90 -8.00
N VAL A 823 -19.02 22.26 -7.12
CA VAL A 823 -18.88 21.68 -5.78
C VAL A 823 -19.41 22.64 -4.74
N LEU A 824 -20.41 22.20 -3.95
CA LEU A 824 -20.85 22.86 -2.74
C LEU A 824 -19.98 22.39 -1.59
N GLU A 825 -19.37 23.30 -0.85
CA GLU A 825 -18.59 23.05 0.36
C GLU A 825 -19.44 23.30 1.59
N ILE A 826 -19.50 22.30 2.46
CA ILE A 826 -20.18 22.37 3.77
C ILE A 826 -19.08 22.25 4.84
N ASP A 827 -18.81 23.33 5.56
CA ASP A 827 -17.87 23.33 6.68
C ASP A 827 -18.52 22.67 7.91
N VAL A 828 -18.49 21.34 7.94
CA VAL A 828 -19.12 20.53 9.00
C VAL A 828 -18.45 20.77 10.35
N GLU A 829 -17.14 21.04 10.39
CA GLU A 829 -16.41 21.34 11.62
C GLU A 829 -16.86 22.67 12.22
N ARG A 830 -16.93 23.72 11.43
CA ARG A 830 -17.43 25.03 11.87
C ARG A 830 -18.91 24.97 12.28
N ALA A 831 -19.73 24.29 11.49
CA ALA A 831 -21.15 24.08 11.81
C ALA A 831 -21.32 23.33 13.14
N TRP A 832 -20.52 22.26 13.36
CA TRP A 832 -20.52 21.49 14.61
C TRP A 832 -20.22 22.36 15.83
N ASN A 833 -19.23 23.21 15.73
CA ASN A 833 -18.82 24.13 16.82
C ASN A 833 -19.87 25.21 17.06
N LEU A 834 -20.40 25.86 16.01
CA LEU A 834 -21.43 26.92 16.13
C LEU A 834 -22.74 26.41 16.75
N MET A 835 -23.12 25.18 16.41
CA MET A 835 -24.37 24.57 16.87
C MET A 835 -24.23 23.90 18.25
N ASN A 836 -23.04 23.90 18.88
CA ASN A 836 -22.74 23.22 20.15
C ASN A 836 -23.20 21.75 20.20
N LEU A 837 -23.12 21.03 19.09
CA LEU A 837 -23.60 19.66 18.97
C LEU A 837 -22.80 18.65 19.81
N ALA A 838 -21.64 19.05 20.33
CA ALA A 838 -20.83 18.24 21.25
C ALA A 838 -21.58 17.85 22.53
N ILE A 839 -22.49 18.69 23.02
CA ILE A 839 -23.24 18.48 24.27
C ILE A 839 -24.24 17.31 24.14
N CYS A 840 -24.68 17.00 22.92
CA CYS A 840 -25.72 15.99 22.65
C CYS A 840 -25.19 14.61 22.22
N SER A 841 -23.85 14.41 22.14
CA SER A 841 -23.27 13.24 21.48
C SER A 841 -22.52 12.29 22.42
N LEU A 842 -23.15 11.81 23.45
CA LEU A 842 -22.52 10.83 24.38
C LEU A 842 -22.26 9.43 23.81
N GLN A 843 -22.54 9.15 22.53
CA GLN A 843 -22.48 7.76 22.06
C GLN A 843 -21.95 7.46 20.63
N ARG A 844 -21.55 8.45 19.79
CA ARG A 844 -21.09 8.12 18.40
C ARG A 844 -20.06 9.10 17.89
N ASP A 845 -18.92 8.59 17.41
CA ASP A 845 -17.92 9.37 16.67
C ASP A 845 -18.33 9.66 15.21
N GLU A 846 -19.59 9.46 14.84
CA GLU A 846 -20.11 9.74 13.49
C GLU A 846 -21.11 10.89 13.48
N VAL A 847 -21.05 11.70 12.43
CA VAL A 847 -21.96 12.79 12.15
C VAL A 847 -22.77 12.51 10.87
N ALA A 848 -24.10 12.51 10.98
CA ALA A 848 -24.98 12.45 9.81
C ALA A 848 -25.14 13.87 9.21
N VAL A 849 -24.91 13.98 7.90
CA VAL A 849 -25.14 15.20 7.12
C VAL A 849 -26.14 14.89 6.00
N LYS A 850 -27.16 15.73 5.85
CA LYS A 850 -28.13 15.64 4.76
C LYS A 850 -28.11 16.95 3.99
N CYS A 851 -28.14 16.84 2.67
CA CYS A 851 -28.27 17.96 1.74
C CYS A 851 -29.46 17.70 0.79
N SER A 852 -30.48 18.49 0.88
CA SER A 852 -31.62 18.43 -0.03
C SER A 852 -31.53 19.56 -1.05
N VAL A 853 -31.63 19.22 -2.33
CA VAL A 853 -31.43 20.14 -3.46
C VAL A 853 -32.70 20.21 -4.28
N THR A 854 -33.19 21.43 -4.56
CA THR A 854 -34.30 21.67 -5.47
C THR A 854 -33.76 21.78 -6.90
N VAL A 855 -34.05 20.82 -7.77
CA VAL A 855 -33.49 20.70 -9.13
C VAL A 855 -34.52 21.05 -10.23
#